data_ac46efa177bda49da7aef6902b75c377
#
_entry.id   ac46efa177bda49da7aef6902b75c377
#
_cell.length_a   1.000
_cell.length_b   1.000
_cell.length_c   1.000
_cell.angle_alpha   90.00
_cell.angle_beta   90.00
_cell.angle_gamma   90.00
#
_symmetry.space_group_name_H-M   'P 1'
#
loop_
_entity.id
_entity.type
_entity.pdbx_description
1 polymer ?
#
loop_
_entity_poly.entity_id
_entity_poly.type
_entity_poly.pdbx_seq_one_letter_code
_entity_poly.pdbx_strand_id
1 'polypeptide(L)'
;MKKSAFGIFILIFSWSISAHAGNIEKGYEALKMYDFFKARKIFYKSLKKYPTAASYGLSQIFYNDKNPFHNLDSAYIMIQFADSCLVKEKKSSLKKLQKLQIDSLKILALHDSICNKAFERVLLINTEDAFNSYIQFYTTSPQLNEAIKKRNSLAFNKAKQLNTSKAYQYFLEKYPTADEANTAKELLELTRYKEYTLGNNLEDYIKFINEYPKSPYVFDAQNKIYEIETKNNTIDSYYNFIKRHPNNPNVKKAWQNIYLLYTADGLPETFVKFKLEYPDFPFAEQIQKDIELSQIPFLKVVKDGKWGFIDTTGNLKIDYKYAWVGDFNGGLAEAEINSKYGYIDKKGEVIIPFIYDEVEKFVGKIAVVTLNDKKGIINRKGQIILPIEYDDIFEFSEGLALVIKNGKYGYINEQLNEVIAPKFEDASSFSNGLAKVQLEGKYGFINKSGLFIIPAVFDWAESFNDSLARVQLKGMYALLHASGKLLCGYEFDFIDKFSEGMAIAVKNNKFGFIDTTGKTVIPIQFDYTTGINVLGGFKEGLARIDINRKKGFIDTKGKIVIPAEHDDVRPFSENLAAFKRKGKWGLIDKNNKIIIPANYDYVWDFINGSAKVKQGDFVGLINKSGKIIIPIQYDDFVYVNQKYSIIKKSEQSGLVNKLGEIILPCSYQNIEFINENIIKLYKNNKFAYYHLGNKNYIWKEEGFEE
;
A
#
# COMPACT_ATOMS: atom_id res chain seq x y z
N MET A 1 28.52 0.48 -37.73
CA MET A 1 29.65 0.24 -38.66
C MET A 1 30.50 1.48 -38.74
N LYS A 2 31.65 1.47 -38.14
CA LYS A 2 32.94 2.07 -38.55
C LYS A 2 33.90 1.88 -37.39
N LYS A 3 34.77 0.87 -37.51
CA LYS A 3 35.94 0.66 -36.67
C LYS A 3 36.89 1.80 -36.96
N SER A 4 37.22 2.64 -35.99
CA SER A 4 38.38 3.48 -36.02
C SER A 4 39.41 2.88 -35.08
N ALA A 5 40.37 2.16 -35.70
CA ALA A 5 41.58 1.72 -35.06
C ALA A 5 42.44 2.96 -34.76
N PHE A 6 42.63 3.26 -33.47
CA PHE A 6 43.66 4.20 -33.04
C PHE A 6 45.00 3.46 -33.06
N GLY A 7 45.72 3.65 -34.16
CA GLY A 7 47.12 3.21 -34.32
C GLY A 7 48.01 4.05 -33.40
N ILE A 8 48.67 3.38 -32.48
CA ILE A 8 49.75 3.99 -31.69
C ILE A 8 50.92 4.22 -32.65
N PHE A 9 51.08 5.46 -33.08
CA PHE A 9 52.29 5.90 -33.82
C PHE A 9 53.43 5.98 -32.81
N ILE A 10 54.25 4.92 -32.77
CA ILE A 10 55.61 5.01 -32.20
C ILE A 10 56.47 5.69 -33.24
N LEU A 11 56.66 7.01 -33.14
CA LEU A 11 57.61 7.75 -33.88
C LEU A 11 59.01 7.34 -33.41
N ILE A 12 59.62 6.34 -34.12
CA ILE A 12 61.02 6.05 -33.99
C ILE A 12 61.76 7.12 -34.81
N PHE A 13 62.22 8.18 -34.16
CA PHE A 13 63.22 9.09 -34.72
C PHE A 13 64.52 8.38 -34.80
N SER A 14 64.87 7.92 -36.00
CA SER A 14 66.23 7.48 -36.33
C SER A 14 67.17 8.70 -36.44
N TRP A 15 67.79 9.06 -35.35
CA TRP A 15 68.96 9.89 -35.38
C TRP A 15 70.18 9.02 -35.12
N SER A 16 70.95 8.82 -36.18
CA SER A 16 72.34 8.37 -36.11
C SER A 16 73.20 9.43 -35.40
N ILE A 17 73.41 9.26 -34.08
CA ILE A 17 74.40 9.99 -33.31
C ILE A 17 75.27 8.96 -32.58
N SER A 18 76.57 9.02 -32.83
CA SER A 18 77.64 8.23 -32.22
C SER A 18 77.45 8.07 -30.70
N ALA A 19 77.58 6.83 -30.28
CA ALA A 19 77.32 6.42 -28.91
C ALA A 19 78.32 6.92 -27.90
N HIS A 20 78.06 8.01 -27.23
CA HIS A 20 78.51 8.15 -25.84
C HIS A 20 77.30 7.75 -24.98
N ALA A 21 77.38 6.52 -24.50
CA ALA A 21 76.37 6.02 -23.58
C ALA A 21 76.30 6.97 -22.35
N GLY A 22 75.21 7.76 -22.25
CA GLY A 22 75.03 8.64 -21.09
C GLY A 22 75.11 7.84 -19.82
N ASN A 23 75.88 8.28 -18.86
CA ASN A 23 75.96 7.64 -17.56
C ASN A 23 74.61 7.85 -16.85
N ILE A 24 73.83 6.80 -16.70
CA ILE A 24 72.49 6.85 -16.14
C ILE A 24 72.50 7.45 -14.70
N GLU A 25 73.55 7.25 -13.92
CA GLU A 25 73.72 7.85 -12.59
C GLU A 25 73.72 9.38 -12.66
N LYS A 26 74.40 9.99 -13.67
CA LYS A 26 74.38 11.45 -13.88
C LYS A 26 72.98 11.97 -14.21
N GLY A 27 72.12 11.12 -14.78
CA GLY A 27 70.69 11.42 -14.96
C GLY A 27 69.94 11.55 -13.61
N TYR A 28 70.18 10.62 -12.71
CA TYR A 28 69.60 10.65 -11.35
C TYR A 28 70.20 11.74 -10.46
N GLU A 29 71.53 12.06 -10.63
CA GLU A 29 72.13 13.21 -9.97
C GLU A 29 71.48 14.52 -10.43
N ALA A 30 71.28 14.71 -11.73
CA ALA A 30 70.63 15.87 -12.32
C ALA A 30 69.12 15.95 -11.78
N LEU A 31 68.44 14.81 -11.71
CA LEU A 31 67.09 14.76 -11.18
C LEU A 31 67.03 15.18 -9.69
N LYS A 32 67.98 14.74 -8.88
CA LYS A 32 68.09 15.16 -7.46
C LYS A 32 68.38 16.65 -7.32
N MET A 33 69.08 17.26 -8.26
CA MET A 33 69.40 18.70 -8.30
C MET A 33 68.30 19.52 -9.00
N TYR A 34 67.15 18.91 -9.31
CA TYR A 34 66.03 19.53 -10.02
C TYR A 34 66.36 20.05 -11.43
N ASP A 35 67.48 19.59 -12.04
CA ASP A 35 67.80 19.89 -13.43
C ASP A 35 67.04 18.91 -14.35
N PHE A 36 65.76 19.17 -14.51
CA PHE A 36 64.85 18.31 -15.28
C PHE A 36 65.20 18.25 -16.77
N PHE A 37 65.75 19.32 -17.34
CA PHE A 37 66.15 19.35 -18.73
C PHE A 37 67.35 18.40 -19.02
N LYS A 38 68.36 18.46 -18.18
CA LYS A 38 69.53 17.60 -18.28
C LYS A 38 69.17 16.16 -17.94
N ALA A 39 68.44 15.92 -16.87
CA ALA A 39 67.96 14.59 -16.47
C ALA A 39 67.19 13.92 -17.61
N ARG A 40 66.17 14.61 -18.16
CA ARG A 40 65.39 14.14 -19.27
C ARG A 40 66.16 13.75 -20.48
N LYS A 41 67.09 14.64 -20.90
CA LYS A 41 68.02 14.38 -22.06
C LYS A 41 68.83 13.13 -21.82
N ILE A 42 69.40 12.93 -20.64
CA ILE A 42 70.20 11.76 -20.29
C ILE A 42 69.28 10.49 -20.27
N PHE A 43 68.16 10.54 -19.68
CA PHE A 43 67.26 9.38 -19.62
C PHE A 43 66.83 8.94 -21.02
N TYR A 44 66.39 9.85 -21.90
CA TYR A 44 66.04 9.48 -23.27
C TYR A 44 67.23 8.82 -24.04
N LYS A 45 68.40 9.31 -23.86
CA LYS A 45 69.61 8.71 -24.46
C LYS A 45 69.97 7.34 -23.89
N SER A 46 69.55 7.11 -22.66
CA SER A 46 69.81 5.87 -21.89
C SER A 46 68.75 4.78 -22.08
N LEU A 47 67.57 5.08 -22.68
CA LEU A 47 66.46 4.14 -22.82
C LEU A 47 66.88 2.81 -23.51
N LYS A 48 67.72 2.83 -24.54
CA LYS A 48 68.20 1.62 -25.23
C LYS A 48 69.07 0.73 -24.35
N LYS A 49 69.90 1.32 -23.48
CA LYS A 49 70.92 0.60 -22.71
C LYS A 49 70.47 0.23 -21.30
N TYR A 50 69.68 1.07 -20.71
CA TYR A 50 69.13 0.93 -19.32
C TYR A 50 67.65 1.25 -19.32
N PRO A 51 66.85 0.43 -20.02
CA PRO A 51 65.46 0.78 -20.25
C PRO A 51 64.68 0.99 -18.96
N THR A 52 64.81 0.09 -17.99
CA THR A 52 64.09 0.18 -16.67
C THR A 52 64.49 1.45 -15.91
N ALA A 53 65.80 1.71 -15.74
CA ALA A 53 66.24 2.88 -14.98
C ALA A 53 65.88 4.19 -15.70
N ALA A 54 66.04 4.24 -17.01
CA ALA A 54 65.79 5.46 -17.78
C ALA A 54 64.28 5.80 -17.82
N SER A 55 63.44 4.84 -18.02
CA SER A 55 61.97 5.06 -18.00
C SER A 55 61.43 5.36 -16.63
N TYR A 56 61.96 4.73 -15.54
CA TYR A 56 61.65 5.10 -14.20
C TYR A 56 62.01 6.56 -13.91
N GLY A 57 63.24 7.02 -14.29
CA GLY A 57 63.63 8.40 -14.14
C GLY A 57 62.81 9.39 -14.97
N LEU A 58 62.40 9.01 -16.20
CA LEU A 58 61.47 9.81 -17.01
C LEU A 58 60.09 9.90 -16.38
N SER A 59 59.62 8.79 -15.83
CA SER A 59 58.34 8.78 -15.11
C SER A 59 58.35 9.74 -13.93
N GLN A 60 59.44 9.75 -13.13
CA GLN A 60 59.60 10.71 -12.02
C GLN A 60 59.61 12.17 -12.50
N ILE A 61 60.22 12.48 -13.63
CA ILE A 61 60.19 13.83 -14.22
C ILE A 61 58.77 14.19 -14.60
N PHE A 62 58.07 13.33 -15.34
CA PHE A 62 56.70 13.62 -15.76
C PHE A 62 55.70 13.66 -14.63
N TYR A 63 55.95 12.93 -13.56
CA TYR A 63 55.09 12.94 -12.36
C TYR A 63 55.23 14.22 -11.54
N ASN A 64 56.40 14.83 -11.51
CA ASN A 64 56.70 16.01 -10.70
C ASN A 64 55.98 17.25 -11.27
N ASP A 65 55.08 17.85 -10.51
CA ASP A 65 54.26 19.01 -10.91
C ASP A 65 55.01 20.36 -10.90
N LYS A 66 56.23 20.37 -10.31
CA LYS A 66 57.06 21.58 -10.23
C LYS A 66 57.97 21.80 -11.42
N ASN A 67 57.74 21.12 -12.52
CA ASN A 67 58.57 21.24 -13.73
C ASN A 67 57.73 21.38 -15.02
N PRO A 68 58.36 21.96 -16.09
CA PRO A 68 57.63 22.23 -17.35
C PRO A 68 57.25 20.96 -18.14
N PHE A 69 57.72 19.79 -17.74
CA PHE A 69 57.45 18.52 -18.41
C PHE A 69 56.37 17.72 -17.69
N HIS A 70 55.73 18.29 -16.69
CA HIS A 70 54.67 17.59 -15.95
C HIS A 70 53.57 17.09 -16.89
N ASN A 71 53.37 15.78 -16.88
CA ASN A 71 52.36 15.11 -17.68
C ASN A 71 52.10 13.71 -17.13
N LEU A 72 50.99 13.52 -16.46
CA LEU A 72 50.67 12.27 -15.79
C LEU A 72 50.53 11.09 -16.78
N ASP A 73 50.02 11.33 -17.98
CA ASP A 73 49.88 10.28 -19.00
C ASP A 73 51.24 9.80 -19.47
N SER A 74 52.17 10.72 -19.71
CA SER A 74 53.56 10.39 -20.03
C SER A 74 54.26 9.70 -18.87
N ALA A 75 54.02 10.10 -17.64
CA ALA A 75 54.55 9.44 -16.46
C ALA A 75 54.05 7.98 -16.36
N TYR A 76 52.78 7.75 -16.63
CA TYR A 76 52.17 6.43 -16.63
C TYR A 76 52.75 5.53 -17.72
N ILE A 77 52.87 6.01 -18.95
CA ILE A 77 53.51 5.25 -20.05
C ILE A 77 54.93 4.85 -19.67
N MET A 78 55.70 5.78 -19.10
CA MET A 78 57.09 5.52 -18.76
C MET A 78 57.21 4.56 -17.57
N ILE A 79 56.33 4.61 -16.59
CA ILE A 79 56.38 3.68 -15.45
C ILE A 79 55.98 2.26 -15.86
N GLN A 80 54.95 2.11 -16.70
CA GLN A 80 54.56 0.82 -17.26
C GLN A 80 55.70 0.22 -18.11
N PHE A 81 56.37 1.07 -18.90
CA PHE A 81 57.53 0.63 -19.65
C PHE A 81 58.68 0.21 -18.74
N ALA A 82 58.92 0.93 -17.63
CA ALA A 82 59.93 0.54 -16.64
C ALA A 82 59.62 -0.82 -16.03
N ASP A 83 58.35 -1.06 -15.62
CA ASP A 83 57.91 -2.31 -15.05
C ASP A 83 58.06 -3.48 -16.04
N SER A 84 57.60 -3.30 -17.28
CA SER A 84 57.70 -4.31 -18.33
C SER A 84 59.18 -4.66 -18.71
N CYS A 85 60.10 -3.72 -18.58
CA CYS A 85 61.50 -3.91 -18.81
C CYS A 85 62.18 -4.61 -17.62
N LEU A 86 61.76 -4.34 -16.39
CA LEU A 86 62.35 -4.92 -15.18
C LEU A 86 62.39 -6.45 -15.23
N VAL A 87 61.25 -7.06 -15.67
CA VAL A 87 61.13 -8.52 -15.80
C VAL A 87 62.12 -9.14 -16.79
N LYS A 88 62.58 -8.37 -17.76
CA LYS A 88 63.49 -8.79 -18.86
C LYS A 88 64.95 -8.41 -18.62
N GLU A 89 65.26 -7.77 -17.47
CA GLU A 89 66.59 -7.27 -17.19
C GLU A 89 67.65 -8.37 -17.01
N LYS A 90 68.82 -8.15 -17.58
CA LYS A 90 70.00 -9.04 -17.42
C LYS A 90 70.60 -8.85 -16.01
N LYS A 91 71.34 -9.87 -15.50
CA LYS A 91 72.04 -9.83 -14.19
C LYS A 91 72.87 -8.58 -13.99
N SER A 92 73.59 -8.12 -15.05
CA SER A 92 74.46 -6.92 -15.04
C SER A 92 73.62 -5.64 -14.85
N SER A 93 72.50 -5.53 -15.49
CA SER A 93 71.57 -4.38 -15.34
C SER A 93 70.90 -4.39 -14.00
N LEU A 94 70.52 -5.55 -13.43
CA LEU A 94 69.95 -5.67 -12.07
C LEU A 94 70.91 -5.13 -10.98
N LYS A 95 72.25 -5.39 -11.10
CA LYS A 95 73.24 -4.77 -10.21
C LYS A 95 73.24 -3.24 -10.29
N LYS A 96 72.99 -2.70 -11.49
CA LYS A 96 72.91 -1.25 -11.72
C LYS A 96 71.59 -0.66 -11.05
N LEU A 97 70.44 -1.34 -11.21
CA LEU A 97 69.20 -0.96 -10.58
C LEU A 97 69.33 -0.97 -9.06
N GLN A 98 69.99 -2.00 -8.51
CA GLN A 98 70.25 -2.10 -7.09
C GLN A 98 71.09 -0.93 -6.57
N LYS A 99 72.13 -0.52 -7.29
CA LYS A 99 72.97 0.66 -6.98
C LYS A 99 72.13 1.96 -7.00
N LEU A 100 71.20 2.07 -7.94
CA LEU A 100 70.31 3.21 -8.07
C LEU A 100 69.12 3.11 -7.10
N GLN A 101 69.04 2.04 -6.30
CA GLN A 101 67.94 1.73 -5.37
C GLN A 101 66.61 1.68 -6.09
N ILE A 102 66.58 1.15 -7.33
CA ILE A 102 65.36 0.94 -8.11
C ILE A 102 64.99 -0.53 -8.04
N ASP A 103 63.85 -0.81 -7.48
CA ASP A 103 63.27 -2.15 -7.33
C ASP A 103 61.81 -2.15 -7.76
N SER A 104 61.20 -3.32 -7.77
CA SER A 104 59.80 -3.48 -8.13
C SER A 104 58.84 -2.71 -7.19
N LEU A 105 59.19 -2.62 -5.91
CA LEU A 105 58.35 -1.90 -4.93
C LEU A 105 58.34 -0.40 -5.19
N LYS A 106 59.51 0.19 -5.55
CA LYS A 106 59.57 1.63 -5.89
C LYS A 106 58.89 1.94 -7.23
N ILE A 107 58.99 1.04 -8.21
CA ILE A 107 58.31 1.17 -9.48
C ILE A 107 56.79 1.11 -9.23
N LEU A 108 56.29 0.14 -8.45
CA LEU A 108 54.92 0.02 -8.09
C LEU A 108 54.41 1.24 -7.27
N ALA A 109 55.18 1.69 -6.28
CA ALA A 109 54.82 2.85 -5.47
C ALA A 109 54.70 4.13 -6.32
N LEU A 110 55.59 4.34 -7.31
CA LEU A 110 55.47 5.48 -8.22
C LEU A 110 54.27 5.30 -9.17
N HIS A 111 54.08 4.09 -9.70
CA HIS A 111 52.92 3.77 -10.53
C HIS A 111 51.62 4.12 -9.79
N ASP A 112 51.45 3.65 -8.55
CA ASP A 112 50.26 3.90 -7.75
C ASP A 112 50.09 5.38 -7.44
N SER A 113 51.19 6.10 -7.16
CA SER A 113 51.14 7.54 -6.94
C SER A 113 50.71 8.32 -8.20
N ILE A 114 51.16 7.91 -9.38
CA ILE A 114 50.76 8.49 -10.67
C ILE A 114 49.26 8.22 -10.90
N CYS A 115 48.84 6.97 -10.72
CA CYS A 115 47.43 6.57 -10.86
C CYS A 115 46.55 7.33 -9.93
N ASN A 116 46.94 7.45 -8.64
CA ASN A 116 46.17 8.20 -7.65
C ASN A 116 46.00 9.68 -8.05
N LYS A 117 47.10 10.33 -8.40
CA LYS A 117 47.05 11.76 -8.81
C LYS A 117 46.24 11.99 -10.09
N ALA A 118 46.32 11.05 -11.04
CA ALA A 118 45.48 11.08 -12.22
C ALA A 118 43.97 10.85 -11.85
N PHE A 119 43.71 9.96 -10.90
CA PHE A 119 42.36 9.70 -10.40
C PHE A 119 41.80 10.91 -9.67
N GLU A 120 42.57 11.55 -8.79
CA GLU A 120 42.17 12.80 -8.08
C GLU A 120 41.78 13.89 -9.10
N ARG A 121 42.54 14.04 -10.20
CA ARG A 121 42.19 14.97 -11.28
C ARG A 121 40.85 14.63 -11.93
N VAL A 122 40.59 13.35 -12.16
CA VAL A 122 39.32 12.90 -12.76
C VAL A 122 38.17 13.08 -11.79
N LEU A 123 38.37 12.87 -10.48
CA LEU A 123 37.37 13.15 -9.43
C LEU A 123 37.00 14.64 -9.41
N LEU A 124 37.90 15.55 -9.61
CA LEU A 124 37.64 17.00 -9.71
C LEU A 124 36.78 17.35 -10.93
N ILE A 125 37.08 16.72 -12.10
CA ILE A 125 36.30 16.92 -13.33
C ILE A 125 34.89 16.30 -13.19
N ASN A 126 34.80 15.14 -12.56
CA ASN A 126 33.61 14.42 -12.22
C ASN A 126 32.57 14.27 -13.35
N THR A 127 33.06 13.86 -14.53
CA THR A 127 32.22 13.57 -15.70
C THR A 127 32.39 12.13 -16.18
N GLU A 128 31.35 11.57 -16.83
CA GLU A 128 31.40 10.23 -17.41
C GLU A 128 32.60 10.08 -18.42
N ASP A 129 32.82 11.09 -19.26
CA ASP A 129 33.87 11.09 -20.26
C ASP A 129 35.27 11.13 -19.62
N ALA A 130 35.42 11.88 -18.53
CA ALA A 130 36.69 11.93 -17.80
C ALA A 130 37.03 10.57 -17.18
N PHE A 131 36.04 9.90 -16.56
CA PHE A 131 36.23 8.54 -16.03
C PHE A 131 36.47 7.52 -17.16
N ASN A 132 35.76 7.61 -18.29
CA ASN A 132 36.01 6.75 -19.44
C ASN A 132 37.44 6.89 -19.96
N SER A 133 37.92 8.11 -20.10
CA SER A 133 39.28 8.39 -20.52
C SER A 133 40.31 7.79 -19.54
N TYR A 134 40.08 7.94 -18.25
CA TYR A 134 40.92 7.34 -17.21
C TYR A 134 40.92 5.80 -17.28
N ILE A 135 39.75 5.16 -17.37
CA ILE A 135 39.59 3.72 -17.43
C ILE A 135 40.31 3.14 -18.68
N GLN A 136 40.21 3.83 -19.81
CA GLN A 136 40.85 3.39 -21.06
C GLN A 136 42.38 3.55 -21.03
N PHE A 137 42.88 4.58 -20.38
CA PHE A 137 44.30 4.91 -20.40
C PHE A 137 45.05 4.27 -19.22
N TYR A 138 44.53 4.34 -17.98
CA TYR A 138 45.18 3.85 -16.77
C TYR A 138 44.76 2.42 -16.42
N THR A 139 44.93 1.49 -17.35
CA THR A 139 44.37 0.12 -17.28
C THR A 139 44.91 -0.74 -16.17
N THR A 140 46.05 -0.42 -15.56
CA THR A 140 46.63 -1.15 -14.42
C THR A 140 46.49 -0.41 -13.09
N SER A 141 45.71 0.65 -13.06
CA SER A 141 45.52 1.46 -11.88
C SER A 141 44.82 0.71 -10.75
N PRO A 142 45.28 0.81 -9.47
CA PRO A 142 44.54 0.33 -8.32
C PRO A 142 43.13 0.96 -8.17
N GLN A 143 42.97 2.20 -8.67
CA GLN A 143 41.67 2.92 -8.61
C GLN A 143 40.74 2.58 -9.79
N LEU A 144 41.12 1.62 -10.66
CA LEU A 144 40.33 1.30 -11.86
C LEU A 144 38.88 0.90 -11.53
N ASN A 145 38.72 0.03 -10.55
CA ASN A 145 37.41 -0.40 -10.12
C ASN A 145 36.55 0.75 -9.53
N GLU A 146 37.21 1.64 -8.80
CA GLU A 146 36.55 2.82 -8.24
C GLU A 146 36.15 3.81 -9.35
N ALA A 147 37.04 4.02 -10.34
CA ALA A 147 36.72 4.82 -11.51
C ALA A 147 35.53 4.27 -12.30
N ILE A 148 35.46 2.94 -12.46
CA ILE A 148 34.33 2.26 -13.10
C ILE A 148 33.06 2.51 -12.32
N LYS A 149 33.05 2.36 -11.00
CA LYS A 149 31.91 2.61 -10.14
C LYS A 149 31.44 4.07 -10.22
N LYS A 150 32.34 5.03 -10.11
CA LYS A 150 32.03 6.47 -10.21
C LYS A 150 31.42 6.80 -11.58
N ARG A 151 32.00 6.31 -12.68
CA ARG A 151 31.45 6.46 -14.02
C ARG A 151 30.04 5.92 -14.13
N ASN A 152 29.83 4.67 -13.65
CA ASN A 152 28.54 4.01 -13.72
C ASN A 152 27.50 4.79 -12.91
N SER A 153 27.86 5.24 -11.71
CA SER A 153 26.99 6.04 -10.85
C SER A 153 26.61 7.37 -11.50
N LEU A 154 27.55 8.07 -12.16
CA LEU A 154 27.23 9.30 -12.91
C LEU A 154 26.27 9.03 -14.07
N ALA A 155 26.51 7.96 -14.83
CA ALA A 155 25.64 7.57 -15.94
C ALA A 155 24.23 7.17 -15.44
N PHE A 156 24.17 6.44 -14.33
CA PHE A 156 22.91 6.07 -13.70
C PHE A 156 22.14 7.29 -13.16
N ASN A 157 22.84 8.21 -12.50
CA ASN A 157 22.24 9.46 -12.02
C ASN A 157 21.68 10.31 -13.17
N LYS A 158 22.38 10.35 -14.31
CA LYS A 158 21.89 11.00 -15.53
C LYS A 158 20.62 10.32 -16.06
N ALA A 159 20.60 8.97 -16.07
CA ALA A 159 19.40 8.22 -16.46
C ALA A 159 18.24 8.49 -15.50
N LYS A 160 18.50 8.58 -14.17
CA LYS A 160 17.49 8.96 -13.16
C LYS A 160 16.95 10.38 -13.35
N GLN A 161 17.80 11.33 -13.70
CA GLN A 161 17.36 12.71 -13.97
C GLN A 161 16.43 12.78 -15.20
N LEU A 162 16.75 12.04 -16.25
CA LEU A 162 15.91 11.95 -17.45
C LEU A 162 14.62 11.18 -17.18
N ASN A 163 14.69 10.18 -16.32
CA ASN A 163 13.57 9.33 -15.87
C ASN A 163 12.68 8.85 -17.02
N THR A 164 13.30 8.33 -18.07
CA THR A 164 12.62 7.72 -19.23
C THR A 164 13.07 6.29 -19.47
N SER A 165 12.20 5.46 -20.04
CA SER A 165 12.53 4.07 -20.36
C SER A 165 13.76 3.98 -21.30
N LYS A 166 13.86 4.88 -22.27
CA LYS A 166 15.03 5.00 -23.17
C LYS A 166 16.32 5.28 -22.41
N ALA A 167 16.28 6.13 -21.38
CA ALA A 167 17.47 6.50 -20.62
C ALA A 167 17.99 5.30 -19.80
N TYR A 168 17.09 4.57 -19.12
CA TYR A 168 17.48 3.38 -18.36
C TYR A 168 17.93 2.23 -19.28
N GLN A 169 17.26 2.04 -20.42
CA GLN A 169 17.66 1.04 -21.41
C GLN A 169 19.07 1.35 -21.94
N TYR A 170 19.34 2.60 -22.31
CA TYR A 170 20.67 3.03 -22.75
C TYR A 170 21.74 2.79 -21.68
N PHE A 171 21.43 3.08 -20.42
CA PHE A 171 22.35 2.79 -19.30
C PHE A 171 22.66 1.30 -19.20
N LEU A 172 21.64 0.44 -19.24
CA LEU A 172 21.79 -1.02 -19.14
C LEU A 172 22.55 -1.64 -20.32
N GLU A 173 22.34 -1.13 -21.54
CA GLU A 173 23.07 -1.55 -22.73
C GLU A 173 24.55 -1.18 -22.63
N LYS A 174 24.83 0.00 -22.08
CA LYS A 174 26.20 0.53 -21.98
C LYS A 174 26.98 -0.03 -20.79
N TYR A 175 26.28 -0.27 -19.66
CA TYR A 175 26.87 -0.69 -18.39
C TYR A 175 26.11 -1.87 -17.75
N PRO A 176 26.03 -3.03 -18.40
CA PRO A 176 25.21 -4.16 -17.96
C PRO A 176 25.67 -4.78 -16.63
N THR A 177 26.93 -4.57 -16.25
CA THR A 177 27.56 -5.11 -15.03
C THR A 177 27.75 -4.06 -13.94
N ALA A 178 27.15 -2.87 -14.08
CA ALA A 178 27.20 -1.84 -13.05
C ALA A 178 26.50 -2.29 -11.76
N ASP A 179 26.99 -1.83 -10.61
CA ASP A 179 26.35 -2.09 -9.32
C ASP A 179 24.87 -1.64 -9.33
N GLU A 180 24.56 -0.57 -10.06
CA GLU A 180 23.24 0.00 -10.25
C GLU A 180 22.37 -0.71 -11.31
N ALA A 181 22.88 -1.74 -11.98
CA ALA A 181 22.16 -2.36 -13.11
C ALA A 181 20.83 -3.00 -12.70
N ASN A 182 20.73 -3.59 -11.52
CA ASN A 182 19.47 -4.16 -11.04
C ASN A 182 18.45 -3.07 -10.77
N THR A 183 18.83 -2.01 -10.08
CA THR A 183 17.97 -0.85 -9.84
C THR A 183 17.56 -0.18 -11.16
N ALA A 184 18.47 -0.09 -12.13
CA ALA A 184 18.14 0.45 -13.45
C ALA A 184 17.12 -0.42 -14.20
N LYS A 185 17.17 -1.76 -14.05
CA LYS A 185 16.17 -2.68 -14.63
C LYS A 185 14.79 -2.45 -14.00
N GLU A 186 14.73 -2.32 -12.69
CA GLU A 186 13.47 -2.05 -11.97
C GLU A 186 12.87 -0.72 -12.41
N LEU A 187 13.70 0.33 -12.49
CA LEU A 187 13.27 1.66 -12.94
C LEU A 187 12.89 1.67 -14.43
N LEU A 188 13.54 0.89 -15.26
CA LEU A 188 13.18 0.71 -16.66
C LEU A 188 11.76 0.13 -16.79
N GLU A 189 11.48 -0.96 -16.07
CA GLU A 189 10.17 -1.60 -16.11
C GLU A 189 9.07 -0.66 -15.58
N LEU A 190 9.33 0.01 -14.45
CA LEU A 190 8.42 1.01 -13.89
C LEU A 190 8.14 2.16 -14.88
N THR A 191 9.20 2.68 -15.51
CA THR A 191 9.08 3.83 -16.41
C THR A 191 8.34 3.43 -17.70
N ARG A 192 8.63 2.24 -18.26
CA ARG A 192 7.87 1.67 -19.38
C ARG A 192 6.40 1.59 -19.05
N TYR A 193 6.07 1.00 -17.90
CA TYR A 193 4.68 0.89 -17.46
C TYR A 193 4.01 2.27 -17.39
N LYS A 194 4.64 3.25 -16.73
CA LYS A 194 4.11 4.62 -16.61
C LYS A 194 3.96 5.33 -17.96
N GLU A 195 4.95 5.19 -18.85
CA GLU A 195 4.90 5.80 -20.19
C GLU A 195 3.76 5.22 -21.04
N TYR A 196 3.57 3.89 -20.98
CA TYR A 196 2.51 3.21 -21.74
C TYR A 196 1.13 3.50 -21.19
N THR A 197 0.99 3.61 -19.87
CA THR A 197 -0.30 3.74 -19.20
C THR A 197 -0.66 5.19 -18.84
N LEU A 198 0.02 6.16 -19.47
CA LEU A 198 -0.18 7.59 -19.19
C LEU A 198 -1.62 8.05 -19.47
N GLY A 199 -2.26 7.50 -20.51
CA GLY A 199 -3.64 7.80 -20.87
C GLY A 199 -4.67 7.17 -19.93
N ASN A 200 -4.26 6.20 -19.11
CA ASN A 200 -5.10 5.46 -18.16
C ASN A 200 -6.38 4.91 -18.80
N ASN A 201 -6.28 4.40 -20.02
CA ASN A 201 -7.38 3.81 -20.75
C ASN A 201 -7.12 2.33 -21.07
N LEU A 202 -8.17 1.60 -21.45
CA LEU A 202 -8.12 0.16 -21.68
C LEU A 202 -7.06 -0.25 -22.72
N GLU A 203 -6.96 0.49 -23.81
CA GLU A 203 -6.06 0.19 -24.93
C GLU A 203 -4.59 0.28 -24.52
N ASP A 204 -4.24 1.25 -23.69
CA ASP A 204 -2.89 1.46 -23.18
C ASP A 204 -2.41 0.22 -22.39
N TYR A 205 -3.26 -0.31 -21.51
CA TYR A 205 -2.93 -1.49 -20.70
C TYR A 205 -2.85 -2.76 -21.55
N ILE A 206 -3.76 -2.96 -22.51
CA ILE A 206 -3.71 -4.09 -23.45
C ILE A 206 -2.43 -4.04 -24.28
N LYS A 207 -2.09 -2.86 -24.80
CA LYS A 207 -0.86 -2.65 -25.57
C LYS A 207 0.39 -2.94 -24.76
N PHE A 208 0.45 -2.46 -23.51
CA PHE A 208 1.57 -2.73 -22.61
C PHE A 208 1.78 -4.23 -22.40
N ILE A 209 0.69 -4.99 -22.10
CA ILE A 209 0.77 -6.44 -21.87
C ILE A 209 1.29 -7.18 -23.12
N ASN A 210 0.81 -6.78 -24.30
CA ASN A 210 1.21 -7.40 -25.55
C ASN A 210 2.68 -7.14 -25.91
N GLU A 211 3.18 -5.92 -25.65
CA GLU A 211 4.55 -5.56 -25.95
C GLU A 211 5.56 -6.04 -24.89
N TYR A 212 5.12 -6.11 -23.61
CA TYR A 212 5.98 -6.49 -22.49
C TYR A 212 5.39 -7.62 -21.63
N PRO A 213 5.12 -8.81 -22.21
CA PRO A 213 4.43 -9.90 -21.50
C PRO A 213 5.19 -10.50 -20.32
N LYS A 214 6.48 -10.18 -20.17
CA LYS A 214 7.33 -10.61 -19.06
C LYS A 214 7.61 -9.51 -18.04
N SER A 215 7.03 -8.34 -18.20
CA SER A 215 7.21 -7.23 -17.26
C SER A 215 6.56 -7.57 -15.91
N PRO A 216 7.18 -7.20 -14.79
CA PRO A 216 6.55 -7.37 -13.46
C PRO A 216 5.25 -6.57 -13.29
N TYR A 217 4.98 -5.60 -14.18
CA TYR A 217 3.76 -4.78 -14.17
C TYR A 217 2.61 -5.35 -15.01
N VAL A 218 2.78 -6.53 -15.61
CA VAL A 218 1.69 -7.20 -16.36
C VAL A 218 0.48 -7.45 -15.47
N PHE A 219 0.71 -7.88 -14.23
CA PHE A 219 -0.36 -8.12 -13.28
C PHE A 219 -1.13 -6.83 -12.93
N ASP A 220 -0.43 -5.71 -12.75
CA ASP A 220 -1.07 -4.41 -12.50
C ASP A 220 -1.88 -3.94 -13.71
N ALA A 221 -1.33 -4.09 -14.90
CA ALA A 221 -2.05 -3.78 -16.14
C ALA A 221 -3.31 -4.64 -16.28
N GLN A 222 -3.23 -5.94 -15.98
CA GLN A 222 -4.39 -6.84 -15.99
C GLN A 222 -5.44 -6.45 -14.95
N ASN A 223 -5.02 -5.98 -13.77
CA ASN A 223 -5.93 -5.45 -12.77
C ASN A 223 -6.61 -4.17 -13.24
N LYS A 224 -5.87 -3.27 -13.88
CA LYS A 224 -6.45 -2.04 -14.45
C LYS A 224 -7.47 -2.32 -15.55
N ILE A 225 -7.21 -3.27 -16.41
CA ILE A 225 -8.20 -3.75 -17.39
C ILE A 225 -9.47 -4.21 -16.69
N TYR A 226 -9.33 -5.02 -15.62
CA TYR A 226 -10.46 -5.46 -14.84
C TYR A 226 -11.22 -4.27 -14.23
N GLU A 227 -10.53 -3.34 -13.56
CA GLU A 227 -11.15 -2.16 -12.94
C GLU A 227 -11.92 -1.29 -13.95
N ILE A 228 -11.32 -1.05 -15.12
CA ILE A 228 -11.94 -0.22 -16.16
C ILE A 228 -13.21 -0.89 -16.71
N GLU A 229 -13.12 -2.17 -17.08
CA GLU A 229 -14.26 -2.87 -17.71
C GLU A 229 -15.38 -3.19 -16.72
N THR A 230 -15.04 -3.34 -15.43
CA THR A 230 -16.02 -3.69 -14.39
C THR A 230 -16.44 -2.50 -13.52
N LYS A 231 -16.09 -1.28 -13.92
CA LYS A 231 -16.37 -0.03 -13.18
C LYS A 231 -17.86 0.13 -12.80
N ASN A 232 -18.75 -0.33 -13.66
CA ASN A 232 -20.19 -0.21 -13.44
C ASN A 232 -20.72 -1.17 -12.35
N ASN A 233 -19.91 -2.11 -11.89
CA ASN A 233 -20.28 -3.10 -10.88
C ASN A 233 -21.61 -3.84 -11.19
N THR A 234 -21.80 -4.23 -12.44
CA THR A 234 -22.98 -4.97 -12.91
C THR A 234 -22.61 -6.37 -13.37
N ILE A 235 -23.56 -7.30 -13.32
CA ILE A 235 -23.39 -8.66 -13.83
C ILE A 235 -22.89 -8.65 -15.27
N ASP A 236 -23.50 -7.82 -16.13
CA ASP A 236 -23.12 -7.69 -17.53
C ASP A 236 -21.67 -7.20 -17.70
N SER A 237 -21.22 -6.24 -16.90
CA SER A 237 -19.85 -5.73 -16.99
C SER A 237 -18.83 -6.82 -16.63
N TYR A 238 -19.08 -7.59 -15.57
CA TYR A 238 -18.23 -8.71 -15.20
C TYR A 238 -18.25 -9.84 -16.22
N TYR A 239 -19.44 -10.19 -16.74
CA TYR A 239 -19.57 -11.27 -17.72
C TYR A 239 -18.92 -10.93 -19.06
N ASN A 240 -19.05 -9.68 -19.53
CA ASN A 240 -18.35 -9.18 -20.69
C ASN A 240 -16.83 -9.17 -20.52
N PHE A 241 -16.36 -8.78 -19.34
CA PHE A 241 -14.92 -8.86 -18.99
C PHE A 241 -14.41 -10.30 -19.09
N ILE A 242 -15.12 -11.28 -18.51
CA ILE A 242 -14.75 -12.71 -18.56
C ILE A 242 -14.63 -13.18 -20.00
N LYS A 243 -15.58 -12.80 -20.86
CA LYS A 243 -15.58 -13.18 -22.28
C LYS A 243 -14.42 -12.57 -23.06
N ARG A 244 -14.10 -11.29 -22.80
CA ARG A 244 -13.05 -10.57 -23.52
C ARG A 244 -11.65 -10.94 -23.02
N HIS A 245 -11.51 -11.26 -21.75
CA HIS A 245 -10.22 -11.48 -21.10
C HIS A 245 -10.18 -12.81 -20.32
N PRO A 246 -10.40 -13.97 -20.97
CA PRO A 246 -10.53 -15.26 -20.29
C PRO A 246 -9.28 -15.70 -19.52
N ASN A 247 -8.11 -15.17 -19.87
CA ASN A 247 -6.83 -15.46 -19.22
C ASN A 247 -6.42 -14.42 -18.18
N ASN A 248 -7.26 -13.43 -17.90
CA ASN A 248 -6.96 -12.42 -16.89
C ASN A 248 -7.06 -13.05 -15.49
N PRO A 249 -6.11 -12.79 -14.56
CA PRO A 249 -6.15 -13.34 -13.21
C PRO A 249 -7.41 -12.99 -12.42
N ASN A 250 -8.10 -11.89 -12.79
CA ASN A 250 -9.34 -11.46 -12.13
C ASN A 250 -10.61 -12.15 -12.65
N VAL A 251 -10.53 -13.10 -13.60
CA VAL A 251 -11.69 -13.85 -14.11
C VAL A 251 -12.43 -14.54 -12.96
N LYS A 252 -11.71 -15.17 -12.03
CA LYS A 252 -12.33 -15.81 -10.85
C LYS A 252 -13.05 -14.79 -9.96
N LYS A 253 -12.44 -13.62 -9.75
CA LYS A 253 -13.02 -12.51 -9.00
C LYS A 253 -14.28 -11.96 -9.71
N ALA A 254 -14.22 -11.82 -11.02
CA ALA A 254 -15.38 -11.41 -11.81
C ALA A 254 -16.55 -12.40 -11.66
N TRP A 255 -16.30 -13.70 -11.74
CA TRP A 255 -17.29 -14.73 -11.47
C TRP A 255 -17.86 -14.66 -10.05
N GLN A 256 -17.03 -14.43 -9.05
CA GLN A 256 -17.48 -14.25 -7.67
C GLN A 256 -18.39 -13.02 -7.52
N ASN A 257 -18.07 -11.92 -8.19
CA ASN A 257 -18.91 -10.73 -8.18
C ASN A 257 -20.25 -10.95 -8.87
N ILE A 258 -20.26 -11.66 -10.02
CA ILE A 258 -21.51 -12.08 -10.66
C ILE A 258 -22.35 -12.89 -9.68
N TYR A 259 -21.73 -13.88 -9.03
CA TYR A 259 -22.42 -14.72 -8.05
C TYR A 259 -22.99 -13.90 -6.91
N LEU A 260 -22.19 -13.01 -6.29
CA LEU A 260 -22.62 -12.17 -5.18
C LEU A 260 -23.76 -11.21 -5.57
N LEU A 261 -23.65 -10.57 -6.72
CA LEU A 261 -24.70 -9.66 -7.20
C LEU A 261 -25.99 -10.41 -7.55
N TYR A 262 -25.87 -11.56 -8.14
CA TYR A 262 -27.03 -12.37 -8.54
C TYR A 262 -27.76 -12.96 -7.34
N THR A 263 -27.00 -13.44 -6.36
CA THR A 263 -27.55 -14.15 -5.19
C THR A 263 -27.68 -13.25 -3.96
N ALA A 264 -27.71 -11.92 -4.16
CA ALA A 264 -27.75 -10.94 -3.07
C ALA A 264 -28.99 -11.04 -2.16
N ASP A 265 -30.07 -11.64 -2.65
CA ASP A 265 -31.31 -11.90 -1.88
C ASP A 265 -31.18 -13.11 -0.95
N GLY A 266 -30.17 -13.95 -1.13
CA GLY A 266 -29.95 -15.16 -0.32
C GLY A 266 -31.00 -16.24 -0.45
N LEU A 267 -31.92 -16.14 -1.44
CA LEU A 267 -33.02 -17.08 -1.61
C LEU A 267 -32.58 -18.37 -2.29
N PRO A 268 -33.07 -19.54 -1.84
CA PRO A 268 -32.77 -20.84 -2.46
C PRO A 268 -33.03 -20.87 -3.98
N GLU A 269 -34.11 -20.23 -4.42
CA GLU A 269 -34.52 -20.17 -5.83
C GLU A 269 -33.49 -19.41 -6.67
N THR A 270 -32.89 -18.39 -6.10
CA THR A 270 -31.89 -17.56 -6.78
C THR A 270 -30.60 -18.33 -7.02
N PHE A 271 -30.17 -19.14 -6.05
CA PHE A 271 -29.01 -20.03 -6.23
C PHE A 271 -29.25 -21.07 -7.34
N VAL A 272 -30.45 -21.69 -7.34
CA VAL A 272 -30.83 -22.66 -8.38
C VAL A 272 -30.84 -22.00 -9.76
N LYS A 273 -31.44 -20.82 -9.87
CA LYS A 273 -31.52 -20.05 -11.11
C LYS A 273 -30.14 -19.65 -11.62
N PHE A 274 -29.28 -19.18 -10.73
CA PHE A 274 -27.88 -18.86 -11.06
C PHE A 274 -27.16 -20.05 -11.68
N LYS A 275 -27.29 -21.25 -11.09
CA LYS A 275 -26.68 -22.48 -11.60
C LYS A 275 -27.11 -22.82 -13.01
N LEU A 276 -28.37 -22.52 -13.36
CA LEU A 276 -28.91 -22.77 -14.69
C LEU A 276 -28.44 -21.75 -15.73
N GLU A 277 -28.36 -20.46 -15.34
CA GLU A 277 -27.96 -19.38 -16.22
C GLU A 277 -26.45 -19.31 -16.46
N TYR A 278 -25.64 -19.75 -15.49
CA TYR A 278 -24.18 -19.70 -15.56
C TYR A 278 -23.55 -21.09 -15.37
N PRO A 279 -23.73 -22.02 -16.33
CA PRO A 279 -23.19 -23.38 -16.22
C PRO A 279 -21.66 -23.44 -16.19
N ASP A 280 -20.99 -22.41 -16.74
CA ASP A 280 -19.52 -22.30 -16.79
C ASP A 280 -18.93 -21.68 -15.50
N PHE A 281 -19.76 -21.41 -14.49
CA PHE A 281 -19.29 -20.85 -13.23
C PHE A 281 -18.27 -21.79 -12.56
N PRO A 282 -17.05 -21.30 -12.27
CA PRO A 282 -15.95 -22.19 -11.85
C PRO A 282 -16.07 -22.77 -10.44
N PHE A 283 -17.07 -22.30 -9.65
CA PHE A 283 -17.31 -22.72 -8.26
C PHE A 283 -18.65 -23.49 -8.13
N ALA A 284 -18.96 -24.38 -9.04
CA ALA A 284 -20.23 -25.13 -9.08
C ALA A 284 -20.52 -25.93 -7.78
N GLU A 285 -19.49 -26.48 -7.15
CA GLU A 285 -19.63 -27.13 -5.85
C GLU A 285 -20.09 -26.19 -4.73
N GLN A 286 -19.67 -24.91 -4.79
CA GLN A 286 -20.09 -23.89 -3.85
C GLN A 286 -21.59 -23.64 -3.95
N ILE A 287 -22.10 -23.45 -5.18
CA ILE A 287 -23.53 -23.25 -5.43
C ILE A 287 -24.35 -24.39 -4.87
N GLN A 288 -23.96 -25.63 -5.14
CA GLN A 288 -24.72 -26.80 -4.70
C GLN A 288 -24.80 -26.83 -3.15
N LYS A 289 -23.70 -26.53 -2.48
CA LYS A 289 -23.66 -26.44 -1.02
C LYS A 289 -24.52 -25.31 -0.49
N ASP A 290 -24.47 -24.14 -1.14
CA ASP A 290 -25.26 -22.99 -0.70
C ASP A 290 -26.77 -23.25 -0.89
N ILE A 291 -27.17 -23.99 -1.96
CA ILE A 291 -28.55 -24.47 -2.14
C ILE A 291 -28.97 -25.36 -0.99
N GLU A 292 -28.21 -26.38 -0.66
CA GLU A 292 -28.51 -27.33 0.41
C GLU A 292 -28.56 -26.62 1.78
N LEU A 293 -27.65 -25.68 2.01
CA LEU A 293 -27.56 -24.93 3.27
C LEU A 293 -28.69 -23.94 3.46
N SER A 294 -29.11 -23.27 2.38
CA SER A 294 -30.18 -22.28 2.45
C SER A 294 -31.52 -22.88 2.86
N GLN A 295 -31.70 -24.20 2.65
CA GLN A 295 -32.96 -24.90 2.91
C GLN A 295 -33.17 -25.32 4.37
N ILE A 296 -32.13 -25.35 5.19
CA ILE A 296 -32.25 -25.84 6.60
C ILE A 296 -31.57 -24.85 7.56
N PRO A 297 -32.28 -23.85 8.07
CA PRO A 297 -31.76 -22.98 9.10
C PRO A 297 -31.67 -23.70 10.46
N PHE A 298 -30.52 -23.57 11.13
CA PHE A 298 -30.31 -24.07 12.49
C PHE A 298 -30.18 -22.88 13.46
N LEU A 299 -30.69 -23.09 14.66
CA LEU A 299 -30.60 -22.16 15.78
C LEU A 299 -29.75 -22.78 16.89
N LYS A 300 -28.80 -22.00 17.41
CA LYS A 300 -27.91 -22.43 18.50
C LYS A 300 -28.68 -22.46 19.83
N VAL A 301 -28.66 -23.58 20.54
CA VAL A 301 -29.30 -23.77 21.82
C VAL A 301 -28.35 -24.31 22.87
N VAL A 302 -28.61 -23.99 24.12
CA VAL A 302 -27.77 -24.40 25.25
C VAL A 302 -28.58 -25.09 26.33
N LYS A 303 -28.03 -26.16 26.88
CA LYS A 303 -28.59 -26.87 28.06
C LYS A 303 -27.42 -27.30 28.95
N ASP A 304 -27.50 -27.07 30.25
CA ASP A 304 -26.48 -27.41 31.24
C ASP A 304 -25.06 -26.92 30.83
N GLY A 305 -24.99 -25.70 30.23
CA GLY A 305 -23.77 -25.11 29.76
C GLY A 305 -23.18 -25.75 28.49
N LYS A 306 -23.88 -26.69 27.85
CA LYS A 306 -23.50 -27.32 26.59
C LYS A 306 -24.36 -26.85 25.44
N TRP A 307 -23.75 -26.59 24.30
CA TRP A 307 -24.39 -26.09 23.08
C TRP A 307 -24.74 -27.22 22.13
N GLY A 308 -25.85 -27.04 21.43
CA GLY A 308 -26.36 -27.88 20.35
C GLY A 308 -27.15 -27.02 19.35
N PHE A 309 -27.90 -27.65 18.45
CA PHE A 309 -28.70 -26.96 17.44
C PHE A 309 -30.08 -27.52 17.29
N ILE A 310 -31.04 -26.64 17.08
CA ILE A 310 -32.44 -26.95 16.70
C ILE A 310 -32.73 -26.40 15.31
N ASP A 311 -33.76 -26.89 14.66
CA ASP A 311 -34.38 -26.22 13.51
C ASP A 311 -35.34 -25.09 13.93
N THR A 312 -35.89 -24.37 12.97
CA THR A 312 -36.84 -23.26 13.21
C THR A 312 -38.19 -23.70 13.77
N THR A 313 -38.44 -24.99 13.86
CA THR A 313 -39.64 -25.57 14.48
C THR A 313 -39.40 -26.00 15.94
N GLY A 314 -38.15 -25.90 16.41
CA GLY A 314 -37.75 -26.27 17.76
C GLY A 314 -37.27 -27.70 17.92
N ASN A 315 -37.17 -28.47 16.84
CA ASN A 315 -36.68 -29.84 16.89
C ASN A 315 -35.15 -29.88 17.02
N LEU A 316 -34.66 -30.64 17.99
CA LEU A 316 -33.25 -30.86 18.20
C LEU A 316 -32.61 -31.58 16.98
N LYS A 317 -31.57 -31.00 16.42
CA LYS A 317 -30.82 -31.54 15.28
C LYS A 317 -29.43 -32.01 15.68
N ILE A 318 -28.75 -31.26 16.53
CA ILE A 318 -27.45 -31.63 17.09
C ILE A 318 -27.54 -31.51 18.61
N ASP A 319 -27.17 -32.60 19.29
CA ASP A 319 -27.28 -32.73 20.74
C ASP A 319 -26.32 -31.78 21.49
N TYR A 320 -26.65 -31.52 22.75
CA TYR A 320 -25.94 -30.63 23.68
C TYR A 320 -24.60 -31.27 24.13
N LYS A 321 -23.53 -31.01 23.47
CA LYS A 321 -22.21 -31.59 23.78
C LYS A 321 -21.02 -30.63 23.69
N TYR A 322 -21.19 -29.48 23.05
CA TYR A 322 -20.11 -28.54 22.81
C TYR A 322 -20.04 -27.47 23.92
N ALA A 323 -18.83 -27.01 24.26
CA ALA A 323 -18.64 -25.89 25.16
C ALA A 323 -19.07 -24.56 24.51
N TRP A 324 -18.90 -24.45 23.20
CA TRP A 324 -19.34 -23.32 22.37
C TRP A 324 -19.57 -23.79 20.93
N VAL A 325 -20.42 -23.08 20.19
CA VAL A 325 -20.62 -23.31 18.74
C VAL A 325 -20.82 -22.00 17.99
N GLY A 326 -20.26 -21.91 16.79
CA GLY A 326 -20.52 -20.88 15.79
C GLY A 326 -21.80 -21.14 14.99
N ASP A 327 -22.08 -20.28 14.04
CA ASP A 327 -23.17 -20.46 13.08
C ASP A 327 -22.69 -21.34 11.91
N PHE A 328 -23.59 -22.13 11.33
CA PHE A 328 -23.25 -22.89 10.14
C PHE A 328 -22.93 -21.98 8.96
N ASN A 329 -21.75 -22.18 8.39
CA ASN A 329 -21.32 -21.49 7.19
C ASN A 329 -20.81 -22.53 6.15
N GLY A 330 -21.51 -22.63 5.04
CA GLY A 330 -21.15 -23.60 4.00
C GLY A 330 -21.13 -25.06 4.47
N GLY A 331 -22.01 -25.46 5.44
CA GLY A 331 -22.15 -26.83 5.93
C GLY A 331 -21.29 -27.20 7.11
N LEU A 332 -20.39 -26.31 7.54
CA LEU A 332 -19.57 -26.49 8.73
C LEU A 332 -19.84 -25.36 9.72
N ALA A 333 -19.83 -25.69 11.00
CA ALA A 333 -19.85 -24.74 12.11
C ALA A 333 -18.63 -24.97 12.99
N GLU A 334 -18.06 -23.88 13.48
CA GLU A 334 -17.04 -23.93 14.53
C GLU A 334 -17.65 -24.55 15.79
N ALA A 335 -16.89 -25.35 16.48
CA ALA A 335 -17.31 -25.87 17.78
C ALA A 335 -16.09 -26.00 18.70
N GLU A 336 -16.38 -25.93 20.02
CA GLU A 336 -15.36 -26.04 21.07
C GLU A 336 -15.62 -27.23 21.96
N ILE A 337 -14.56 -28.00 22.20
CA ILE A 337 -14.52 -29.06 23.23
C ILE A 337 -13.18 -28.95 23.97
N ASN A 338 -13.22 -28.93 25.32
CA ASN A 338 -12.04 -28.89 26.16
C ASN A 338 -11.07 -27.74 25.81
N SER A 339 -11.60 -26.53 25.57
CA SER A 339 -10.86 -25.32 25.20
C SER A 339 -10.05 -25.47 23.91
N LYS A 340 -10.46 -26.38 23.04
CA LYS A 340 -9.92 -26.51 21.68
C LYS A 340 -11.06 -26.46 20.67
N TYR A 341 -10.76 -25.83 19.56
CA TYR A 341 -11.69 -25.58 18.47
C TYR A 341 -11.48 -26.54 17.30
N GLY A 342 -12.56 -26.86 16.64
CA GLY A 342 -12.64 -27.65 15.42
C GLY A 342 -13.92 -27.33 14.67
N TYR A 343 -14.30 -28.17 13.71
CA TYR A 343 -15.51 -27.94 12.92
C TYR A 343 -16.38 -29.18 12.85
N ILE A 344 -17.68 -28.96 12.89
CA ILE A 344 -18.71 -29.98 12.77
C ILE A 344 -19.58 -29.70 11.54
N ASP A 345 -20.15 -30.76 10.99
CA ASP A 345 -21.16 -30.68 9.93
C ASP A 345 -22.58 -30.54 10.54
N LYS A 346 -23.58 -30.41 9.67
CA LYS A 346 -25.00 -30.30 10.08
C LYS A 346 -25.57 -31.58 10.68
N LYS A 347 -24.88 -32.71 10.61
CA LYS A 347 -25.23 -33.94 11.33
C LYS A 347 -24.60 -33.98 12.73
N GLY A 348 -23.73 -33.03 13.05
CA GLY A 348 -22.97 -32.98 14.29
C GLY A 348 -21.75 -33.90 14.28
N GLU A 349 -21.32 -34.37 13.10
CA GLU A 349 -20.12 -35.14 12.94
C GLU A 349 -18.90 -34.20 12.92
N VAL A 350 -17.81 -34.63 13.59
CA VAL A 350 -16.55 -33.86 13.63
C VAL A 350 -15.83 -34.06 12.31
N ILE A 351 -15.77 -32.99 11.52
CA ILE A 351 -15.08 -32.97 10.23
C ILE A 351 -13.64 -32.58 10.42
N ILE A 352 -13.38 -31.60 11.31
CA ILE A 352 -12.03 -31.13 11.64
C ILE A 352 -11.85 -31.27 13.15
N PRO A 353 -10.83 -32.01 13.61
CA PRO A 353 -10.62 -32.28 15.02
C PRO A 353 -10.47 -31.01 15.88
N PHE A 354 -10.84 -31.12 17.17
CA PHE A 354 -10.69 -30.06 18.16
C PHE A 354 -9.24 -29.99 18.65
N ILE A 355 -8.38 -29.36 17.88
CA ILE A 355 -6.95 -29.24 18.16
C ILE A 355 -6.44 -27.80 18.16
N TYR A 356 -7.20 -26.88 17.59
CA TYR A 356 -6.81 -25.47 17.43
C TYR A 356 -7.14 -24.67 18.68
N ASP A 357 -6.36 -23.59 18.92
CA ASP A 357 -6.61 -22.65 20.00
C ASP A 357 -7.77 -21.70 19.66
N GLU A 358 -7.86 -21.31 18.39
CA GLU A 358 -8.95 -20.53 17.80
C GLU A 358 -9.18 -20.94 16.36
N VAL A 359 -10.39 -20.72 15.87
CA VAL A 359 -10.76 -20.94 14.46
C VAL A 359 -11.71 -19.85 13.99
N GLU A 360 -11.60 -19.47 12.72
CA GLU A 360 -12.53 -18.55 12.09
C GLU A 360 -13.52 -19.30 11.20
N LYS A 361 -14.69 -18.71 10.94
CA LYS A 361 -15.68 -19.28 10.01
C LYS A 361 -15.06 -19.56 8.65
N PHE A 362 -15.49 -20.64 7.99
CA PHE A 362 -15.10 -20.88 6.60
C PHE A 362 -15.60 -19.79 5.67
N VAL A 363 -14.67 -19.23 4.90
CA VAL A 363 -14.99 -18.35 3.77
C VAL A 363 -14.70 -19.12 2.48
N GLY A 364 -15.75 -19.55 1.77
CA GLY A 364 -15.59 -20.45 0.64
C GLY A 364 -14.98 -21.80 1.03
N LYS A 365 -13.76 -22.05 0.57
CA LYS A 365 -13.07 -23.36 0.79
C LYS A 365 -12.01 -23.33 1.89
N ILE A 366 -11.77 -22.18 2.52
CA ILE A 366 -10.68 -21.97 3.47
C ILE A 366 -11.18 -21.41 4.80
N ALA A 367 -10.44 -21.68 5.86
CA ALA A 367 -10.61 -21.08 7.17
C ALA A 367 -9.24 -20.77 7.79
N VAL A 368 -9.14 -19.66 8.50
CA VAL A 368 -7.98 -19.32 9.32
C VAL A 368 -8.09 -20.07 10.64
N VAL A 369 -7.00 -20.65 11.08
CA VAL A 369 -6.89 -21.37 12.37
C VAL A 369 -5.68 -20.87 13.12
N THR A 370 -5.78 -20.84 14.44
CA THR A 370 -4.70 -20.45 15.35
C THR A 370 -4.23 -21.67 16.13
N LEU A 371 -2.93 -21.86 16.21
CA LEU A 371 -2.29 -22.88 17.03
C LEU A 371 -0.97 -22.35 17.59
N ASN A 372 -0.81 -22.36 18.92
CA ASN A 372 0.36 -21.79 19.61
C ASN A 372 0.65 -20.34 19.20
N ASP A 373 -0.37 -19.50 19.27
CA ASP A 373 -0.33 -18.05 18.91
C ASP A 373 0.10 -17.77 17.45
N LYS A 374 0.08 -18.77 16.58
CA LYS A 374 0.33 -18.60 15.16
C LYS A 374 -0.89 -19.00 14.34
N LYS A 375 -1.09 -18.26 13.26
CA LYS A 375 -2.18 -18.46 12.31
C LYS A 375 -1.71 -19.15 11.05
N GLY A 376 -2.59 -19.96 10.48
CA GLY A 376 -2.45 -20.60 9.18
C GLY A 376 -3.81 -20.80 8.54
N ILE A 377 -3.84 -21.39 7.37
CA ILE A 377 -5.08 -21.63 6.63
C ILE A 377 -5.25 -23.14 6.40
N ILE A 378 -6.47 -23.60 6.65
CA ILE A 378 -6.88 -24.98 6.36
C ILE A 378 -7.95 -25.02 5.28
N ASN A 379 -8.02 -26.14 4.58
CA ASN A 379 -9.14 -26.47 3.70
C ASN A 379 -10.28 -27.18 4.50
N ARG A 380 -11.40 -27.42 3.83
CA ARG A 380 -12.58 -28.09 4.44
C ARG A 380 -12.35 -29.52 4.89
N LYS A 381 -11.23 -30.14 4.53
CA LYS A 381 -10.81 -31.46 5.02
C LYS A 381 -9.88 -31.36 6.24
N GLY A 382 -9.61 -30.16 6.74
CA GLY A 382 -8.66 -29.92 7.83
C GLY A 382 -7.19 -30.00 7.43
N GLN A 383 -6.90 -30.10 6.14
CA GLN A 383 -5.52 -30.08 5.67
C GLN A 383 -4.98 -28.64 5.70
N ILE A 384 -3.79 -28.47 6.27
CA ILE A 384 -3.09 -27.20 6.30
C ILE A 384 -2.61 -26.89 4.88
N ILE A 385 -3.13 -25.80 4.30
CA ILE A 385 -2.81 -25.34 2.95
C ILE A 385 -1.95 -24.07 2.96
N LEU A 386 -1.94 -23.35 4.09
CA LEU A 386 -0.94 -22.33 4.42
C LEU A 386 -0.36 -22.68 5.78
N PRO A 387 0.97 -22.80 5.93
CA PRO A 387 1.59 -23.17 7.21
C PRO A 387 1.14 -22.28 8.38
N ILE A 388 1.01 -22.88 9.58
CA ILE A 388 0.64 -22.15 10.80
C ILE A 388 1.90 -21.50 11.38
N GLU A 389 2.30 -20.38 10.80
CA GLU A 389 3.53 -19.66 11.17
C GLU A 389 3.39 -18.14 11.13
N TYR A 390 2.20 -17.65 10.76
CA TYR A 390 1.92 -16.23 10.69
C TYR A 390 1.45 -15.70 12.04
N ASP A 391 1.78 -14.45 12.33
CA ASP A 391 1.28 -13.75 13.51
C ASP A 391 -0.18 -13.35 13.30
N ASP A 392 -0.51 -12.95 12.06
CA ASP A 392 -1.90 -12.65 11.66
C ASP A 392 -2.11 -12.85 10.15
N ILE A 393 -3.36 -13.12 9.77
CA ILE A 393 -3.82 -13.29 8.39
C ILE A 393 -5.15 -12.55 8.27
N PHE A 394 -5.19 -11.56 7.39
CA PHE A 394 -6.39 -10.74 7.18
C PHE A 394 -7.22 -11.25 6.00
N GLU A 395 -8.42 -10.73 5.88
CA GLU A 395 -9.29 -11.05 4.76
C GLU A 395 -8.69 -10.66 3.41
N PHE A 396 -9.03 -11.40 2.37
CA PHE A 396 -8.62 -11.09 1.01
C PHE A 396 -9.28 -9.80 0.53
N SER A 397 -8.46 -8.90 0.04
CA SER A 397 -8.88 -7.67 -0.62
C SER A 397 -8.20 -7.59 -1.97
N GLU A 398 -8.98 -7.45 -3.02
CA GLU A 398 -8.49 -7.37 -4.40
C GLU A 398 -7.57 -8.52 -4.83
N GLY A 399 -7.82 -9.74 -4.30
CA GLY A 399 -7.08 -10.96 -4.61
C GLY A 399 -5.80 -11.17 -3.80
N LEU A 400 -5.50 -10.28 -2.85
CA LEU A 400 -4.39 -10.40 -1.91
C LEU A 400 -4.88 -10.31 -0.46
N ALA A 401 -4.34 -11.14 0.41
CA ALA A 401 -4.53 -11.04 1.85
C ALA A 401 -3.26 -10.47 2.50
N LEU A 402 -3.45 -9.51 3.38
CA LEU A 402 -2.39 -9.00 4.23
C LEU A 402 -2.02 -10.08 5.26
N VAL A 403 -0.74 -10.30 5.47
CA VAL A 403 -0.23 -11.23 6.48
C VAL A 403 0.84 -10.59 7.33
N ILE A 404 0.92 -11.01 8.59
CA ILE A 404 2.00 -10.62 9.50
C ILE A 404 2.81 -11.86 9.82
N LYS A 405 4.12 -11.78 9.69
CA LYS A 405 5.05 -12.85 10.06
C LYS A 405 6.28 -12.25 10.73
N ASN A 406 6.57 -12.69 11.95
CA ASN A 406 7.65 -12.15 12.77
C ASN A 406 7.56 -10.62 12.95
N GLY A 407 6.35 -10.09 13.15
CA GLY A 407 6.09 -8.67 13.31
C GLY A 407 6.27 -7.84 12.04
N LYS A 408 6.44 -8.46 10.88
CA LYS A 408 6.53 -7.78 9.58
C LYS A 408 5.34 -8.13 8.69
N TYR A 409 4.92 -7.13 7.91
CA TYR A 409 3.77 -7.19 7.03
C TYR A 409 4.18 -7.60 5.62
N GLY A 410 3.42 -8.49 5.01
CA GLY A 410 3.56 -8.98 3.63
C GLY A 410 2.21 -9.36 3.04
N TYR A 411 2.20 -10.00 1.87
CA TYR A 411 0.94 -10.35 1.21
C TYR A 411 1.01 -11.71 0.54
N ILE A 412 -0.08 -12.46 0.66
CA ILE A 412 -0.33 -13.72 -0.04
C ILE A 412 -1.45 -13.55 -1.06
N ASN A 413 -1.45 -14.33 -2.12
CA ASN A 413 -2.54 -14.38 -3.10
C ASN A 413 -3.59 -15.44 -2.74
N GLU A 414 -4.68 -15.53 -3.53
CA GLU A 414 -5.74 -16.53 -3.36
C GLU A 414 -5.25 -17.98 -3.55
N GLN A 415 -4.08 -18.19 -4.17
CA GLN A 415 -3.41 -19.47 -4.26
C GLN A 415 -2.51 -19.75 -3.04
N LEU A 416 -2.56 -18.86 -2.03
CA LEU A 416 -1.80 -18.89 -0.78
C LEU A 416 -0.27 -18.82 -0.96
N ASN A 417 0.20 -18.27 -2.09
CA ASN A 417 1.61 -18.00 -2.30
C ASN A 417 1.97 -16.61 -1.79
N GLU A 418 3.11 -16.48 -1.12
CA GLU A 418 3.68 -15.17 -0.80
C GLU A 418 4.02 -14.44 -2.11
N VAL A 419 3.26 -13.36 -2.40
CA VAL A 419 3.53 -12.47 -3.53
C VAL A 419 4.49 -11.37 -3.10
N ILE A 420 4.32 -10.91 -1.87
CA ILE A 420 5.17 -9.90 -1.26
C ILE A 420 5.61 -10.44 0.09
N ALA A 421 6.91 -10.77 0.20
CA ALA A 421 7.47 -11.30 1.43
C ALA A 421 7.30 -10.30 2.60
N PRO A 422 7.01 -10.77 3.83
CA PRO A 422 6.88 -9.94 5.01
C PRO A 422 8.16 -9.14 5.28
N LYS A 423 8.11 -7.83 5.08
CA LYS A 423 9.26 -6.93 5.26
C LYS A 423 8.87 -5.55 5.77
N PHE A 424 7.61 -5.15 5.64
CA PHE A 424 7.15 -3.83 6.04
C PHE A 424 6.90 -3.75 7.54
N GLU A 425 7.02 -2.56 8.11
CA GLU A 425 6.77 -2.27 9.53
C GLU A 425 5.29 -2.09 9.82
N ASP A 426 4.56 -1.56 8.86
CA ASP A 426 3.10 -1.44 8.83
C ASP A 426 2.61 -1.57 7.40
N ALA A 427 1.40 -2.08 7.20
CA ALA A 427 0.78 -2.16 5.90
C ALA A 427 -0.75 -2.19 6.00
N SER A 428 -1.42 -1.78 4.94
CA SER A 428 -2.88 -1.89 4.79
C SER A 428 -3.25 -2.94 3.74
N SER A 429 -4.46 -3.46 3.82
CA SER A 429 -5.04 -4.21 2.69
C SER A 429 -5.02 -3.36 1.41
N PHE A 430 -4.97 -4.02 0.26
CA PHE A 430 -5.03 -3.36 -1.04
C PHE A 430 -6.40 -2.69 -1.24
N SER A 431 -6.35 -1.48 -1.75
CA SER A 431 -7.53 -0.71 -2.16
C SER A 431 -7.18 0.12 -3.39
N ASN A 432 -8.00 0.05 -4.43
CA ASN A 432 -7.75 0.75 -5.70
C ASN A 432 -6.37 0.42 -6.32
N GLY A 433 -5.94 -0.85 -6.20
CA GLY A 433 -4.70 -1.36 -6.75
C GLY A 433 -3.43 -0.98 -5.99
N LEU A 434 -3.55 -0.25 -4.88
CA LEU A 434 -2.44 0.20 -4.05
C LEU A 434 -2.61 -0.23 -2.60
N ALA A 435 -1.50 -0.49 -1.92
CA ALA A 435 -1.45 -0.67 -0.48
C ALA A 435 -0.49 0.33 0.15
N LYS A 436 -0.93 0.96 1.23
CA LYS A 436 -0.06 1.77 2.09
C LYS A 436 0.88 0.83 2.83
N VAL A 437 2.17 1.14 2.83
CA VAL A 437 3.19 0.39 3.58
C VAL A 437 4.15 1.32 4.29
N GLN A 438 4.70 0.85 5.41
CA GLN A 438 5.75 1.57 6.13
C GLN A 438 7.08 0.84 5.96
N LEU A 439 8.10 1.59 5.59
CA LEU A 439 9.47 1.11 5.49
C LEU A 439 10.42 2.19 6.05
N GLU A 440 11.32 1.79 6.95
CA GLU A 440 12.26 2.71 7.63
C GLU A 440 11.55 3.89 8.30
N GLY A 441 10.41 3.61 8.96
CA GLY A 441 9.59 4.59 9.67
C GLY A 441 8.81 5.55 8.79
N LYS A 442 8.84 5.41 7.45
CA LYS A 442 8.11 6.26 6.51
C LYS A 442 7.06 5.48 5.74
N TYR A 443 5.96 6.14 5.44
CA TYR A 443 4.88 5.58 4.63
C TYR A 443 5.07 5.86 3.15
N GLY A 444 4.75 4.88 2.33
CA GLY A 444 4.67 4.95 0.88
C GLY A 444 3.58 4.02 0.37
N PHE A 445 3.48 3.85 -0.94
CA PHE A 445 2.46 3.00 -1.53
C PHE A 445 3.07 2.06 -2.56
N ILE A 446 2.68 0.80 -2.46
CA ILE A 446 3.10 -0.26 -3.36
C ILE A 446 1.94 -0.74 -4.23
N ASN A 447 2.27 -1.30 -5.38
CA ASN A 447 1.34 -2.07 -6.20
C ASN A 447 1.29 -3.55 -5.75
N LYS A 448 0.42 -4.33 -6.37
CA LYS A 448 0.23 -5.77 -6.07
C LYS A 448 1.45 -6.66 -6.35
N SER A 449 2.46 -6.14 -7.04
CA SER A 449 3.75 -6.81 -7.22
C SER A 449 4.79 -6.42 -6.15
N GLY A 450 4.42 -5.59 -5.18
CA GLY A 450 5.32 -5.13 -4.11
C GLY A 450 6.28 -4.01 -4.51
N LEU A 451 6.08 -3.40 -5.67
CA LEU A 451 6.90 -2.29 -6.17
C LEU A 451 6.32 -0.96 -5.68
N PHE A 452 7.17 -0.08 -5.18
CA PHE A 452 6.77 1.26 -4.80
C PHE A 452 6.32 2.06 -6.02
N ILE A 453 5.06 2.41 -6.06
CA ILE A 453 4.50 3.39 -6.99
C ILE A 453 4.73 4.79 -6.44
N ILE A 454 4.67 4.93 -5.12
CA ILE A 454 4.95 6.17 -4.40
C ILE A 454 5.96 5.81 -3.31
N PRO A 455 7.17 6.40 -3.35
CA PRO A 455 8.23 6.10 -2.38
C PRO A 455 7.79 6.32 -0.92
N ALA A 456 8.39 5.56 0.00
CA ALA A 456 8.21 5.72 1.43
C ALA A 456 8.92 6.99 1.91
N VAL A 457 8.22 8.10 1.97
CA VAL A 457 8.75 9.42 2.35
C VAL A 457 7.88 10.15 3.37
N PHE A 458 6.63 9.73 3.55
CA PHE A 458 5.66 10.42 4.39
C PHE A 458 5.80 10.03 5.86
N ASP A 459 5.57 10.98 6.77
CA ASP A 459 5.49 10.70 8.21
C ASP A 459 4.21 9.96 8.56
N TRP A 460 3.14 10.27 7.83
CA TRP A 460 1.85 9.60 7.91
C TRP A 460 1.17 9.60 6.54
N ALA A 461 0.39 8.56 6.26
CA ALA A 461 -0.42 8.44 5.05
C ALA A 461 -1.73 7.69 5.36
N GLU A 462 -2.80 8.10 4.71
CA GLU A 462 -4.05 7.35 4.66
C GLU A 462 -4.04 6.40 3.47
N SER A 463 -4.76 5.30 3.56
CA SER A 463 -5.00 4.45 2.37
C SER A 463 -5.81 5.21 1.33
N PHE A 464 -5.58 4.92 0.06
CA PHE A 464 -6.33 5.55 -1.01
C PHE A 464 -7.84 5.24 -0.89
N ASN A 465 -8.64 6.30 -0.97
CA ASN A 465 -10.07 6.21 -1.19
C ASN A 465 -10.34 6.80 -2.58
N ASP A 466 -10.91 6.01 -3.47
CA ASP A 466 -10.93 6.29 -4.91
C ASP A 466 -9.50 6.53 -5.43
N SER A 467 -9.17 7.74 -5.81
CA SER A 467 -7.82 8.07 -6.32
C SER A 467 -7.04 9.02 -5.40
N LEU A 468 -7.55 9.28 -4.20
CA LEU A 468 -7.02 10.30 -3.30
C LEU A 468 -6.58 9.72 -1.96
N ALA A 469 -5.49 10.22 -1.43
CA ALA A 469 -5.01 9.95 -0.07
C ALA A 469 -4.51 11.23 0.57
N ARG A 470 -4.78 11.38 1.86
CA ARG A 470 -4.16 12.43 2.67
C ARG A 470 -2.82 11.95 3.15
N VAL A 471 -1.80 12.77 3.02
CA VAL A 471 -0.44 12.45 3.47
C VAL A 471 0.09 13.58 4.34
N GLN A 472 1.00 13.25 5.25
CA GLN A 472 1.62 14.22 6.14
C GLN A 472 3.14 14.13 6.03
N LEU A 473 3.78 15.28 5.97
CA LEU A 473 5.22 15.42 6.05
C LEU A 473 5.57 16.61 6.95
N LYS A 474 6.41 16.38 7.95
CA LYS A 474 6.82 17.41 8.94
C LYS A 474 5.63 18.10 9.62
N GLY A 475 4.59 17.32 9.94
CA GLY A 475 3.40 17.82 10.62
C GLY A 475 2.35 18.48 9.72
N MET A 476 2.66 18.74 8.44
CA MET A 476 1.75 19.42 7.52
C MET A 476 1.10 18.42 6.56
N TYR A 477 -0.18 18.63 6.28
CA TYR A 477 -0.97 17.76 5.38
C TYR A 477 -0.91 18.23 3.94
N ALA A 478 -0.95 17.27 3.04
CA ALA A 478 -1.13 17.44 1.61
C ALA A 478 -2.10 16.40 1.05
N LEU A 479 -2.63 16.66 -0.13
CA LEU A 479 -3.47 15.74 -0.88
C LEU A 479 -2.64 15.07 -1.98
N LEU A 480 -2.66 13.75 -1.98
CA LEU A 480 -1.91 12.92 -2.92
C LEU A 480 -2.87 12.17 -3.85
N HIS A 481 -2.60 12.20 -5.13
CA HIS A 481 -3.28 11.38 -6.12
C HIS A 481 -2.57 10.02 -6.29
N ALA A 482 -3.31 8.97 -6.64
CA ALA A 482 -2.78 7.61 -6.82
C ALA A 482 -1.66 7.50 -7.87
N SER A 483 -1.55 8.46 -8.79
CA SER A 483 -0.41 8.57 -9.72
C SER A 483 0.90 9.03 -9.07
N GLY A 484 0.89 9.37 -7.77
CA GLY A 484 2.03 9.92 -7.05
C GLY A 484 2.15 11.45 -7.15
N LYS A 485 1.20 12.13 -7.80
CA LYS A 485 1.19 13.58 -7.91
C LYS A 485 0.58 14.19 -6.65
N LEU A 486 1.27 15.13 -6.02
CA LEU A 486 0.68 16.01 -5.01
C LEU A 486 -0.28 16.99 -5.71
N LEU A 487 -1.52 17.02 -5.25
CA LEU A 487 -2.56 17.92 -5.77
C LEU A 487 -2.55 19.29 -5.07
N CYS A 488 -2.16 19.30 -3.79
CA CYS A 488 -1.80 20.51 -3.05
C CYS A 488 -0.49 20.32 -2.29
N GLY A 489 0.19 21.40 -1.91
CA GLY A 489 1.43 21.34 -1.14
C GLY A 489 1.19 20.99 0.33
N TYR A 490 2.28 20.79 1.07
CA TYR A 490 2.27 20.60 2.53
C TYR A 490 2.08 21.95 3.22
N GLU A 491 0.85 22.42 3.23
CA GLU A 491 0.55 23.79 3.72
C GLU A 491 -0.62 23.85 4.70
N PHE A 492 -1.30 22.71 4.93
CA PHE A 492 -2.45 22.64 5.82
C PHE A 492 -2.07 21.98 7.14
N ASP A 493 -2.58 22.53 8.24
CA ASP A 493 -2.47 21.92 9.57
C ASP A 493 -3.28 20.61 9.64
N PHE A 494 -4.37 20.54 8.86
CA PHE A 494 -5.20 19.35 8.71
C PHE A 494 -6.04 19.41 7.42
N ILE A 495 -6.29 18.25 6.82
CA ILE A 495 -7.27 18.04 5.75
C ILE A 495 -8.21 16.92 6.22
N ASP A 496 -9.53 17.14 6.14
CA ASP A 496 -10.53 16.11 6.49
C ASP A 496 -10.83 15.17 5.31
N LYS A 497 -11.66 14.16 5.57
CA LYS A 497 -12.21 13.30 4.52
C LYS A 497 -13.09 14.08 3.58
N PHE A 498 -13.09 13.67 2.32
CA PHE A 498 -13.99 14.25 1.32
C PHE A 498 -15.44 13.85 1.59
N SER A 499 -16.31 14.84 1.46
CA SER A 499 -17.76 14.66 1.46
C SER A 499 -18.33 15.51 0.34
N GLU A 500 -19.13 14.92 -0.55
CA GLU A 500 -19.72 15.59 -1.71
C GLU A 500 -18.68 16.35 -2.58
N GLY A 501 -17.50 15.72 -2.74
CA GLY A 501 -16.43 16.26 -3.59
C GLY A 501 -15.57 17.36 -2.96
N MET A 502 -15.81 17.71 -1.69
CA MET A 502 -15.04 18.71 -0.96
C MET A 502 -14.54 18.19 0.39
N ALA A 503 -13.38 18.65 0.80
CA ALA A 503 -12.79 18.38 2.11
C ALA A 503 -12.53 19.70 2.86
N ILE A 504 -12.74 19.65 4.17
CA ILE A 504 -12.33 20.74 5.07
C ILE A 504 -10.81 20.78 5.09
N ALA A 505 -10.24 21.96 4.85
CA ALA A 505 -8.81 22.23 5.00
C ALA A 505 -8.62 23.29 6.09
N VAL A 506 -7.77 22.97 7.06
CA VAL A 506 -7.48 23.83 8.22
C VAL A 506 -6.10 24.44 8.09
N LYS A 507 -5.98 25.72 8.34
CA LYS A 507 -4.71 26.46 8.38
C LYS A 507 -4.82 27.61 9.37
N ASN A 508 -3.89 27.70 10.32
CA ASN A 508 -3.84 28.77 11.32
C ASN A 508 -5.17 28.94 12.10
N ASN A 509 -5.74 27.86 12.59
CA ASN A 509 -7.02 27.83 13.31
C ASN A 509 -8.23 28.39 12.52
N LYS A 510 -8.11 28.47 11.21
CA LYS A 510 -9.21 28.74 10.29
C LYS A 510 -9.45 27.56 9.38
N PHE A 511 -10.67 27.41 8.89
CA PHE A 511 -10.97 26.41 7.88
C PHE A 511 -11.65 27.00 6.65
N GLY A 512 -11.51 26.29 5.57
CA GLY A 512 -12.18 26.46 4.30
C GLY A 512 -12.33 25.09 3.63
N PHE A 513 -12.53 25.07 2.34
CA PHE A 513 -12.75 23.82 1.63
C PHE A 513 -11.86 23.74 0.38
N ILE A 514 -11.30 22.55 0.18
CA ILE A 514 -10.60 22.17 -1.05
C ILE A 514 -11.44 21.14 -1.81
N ASP A 515 -11.33 21.15 -3.13
CA ASP A 515 -11.92 20.13 -4.00
C ASP A 515 -10.99 18.92 -4.17
N THR A 516 -11.45 17.91 -4.90
CA THR A 516 -10.69 16.70 -5.21
C THR A 516 -9.45 16.94 -6.08
N THR A 517 -9.29 18.15 -6.64
CA THR A 517 -8.08 18.56 -7.36
C THR A 517 -7.04 19.22 -6.45
N GLY A 518 -7.37 19.38 -5.16
CA GLY A 518 -6.53 20.08 -4.18
C GLY A 518 -6.65 21.60 -4.22
N LYS A 519 -7.55 22.16 -5.06
CA LYS A 519 -7.77 23.59 -5.17
C LYS A 519 -8.67 24.08 -4.04
N THR A 520 -8.29 25.16 -3.38
CA THR A 520 -9.16 25.86 -2.43
C THR A 520 -10.33 26.49 -3.20
N VAL A 521 -11.52 25.92 -3.00
CA VAL A 521 -12.78 26.40 -3.60
C VAL A 521 -13.44 27.43 -2.70
N ILE A 522 -13.41 27.18 -1.40
CA ILE A 522 -13.93 28.11 -0.40
C ILE A 522 -12.75 28.59 0.45
N PRO A 523 -12.47 29.91 0.49
CA PRO A 523 -11.33 30.45 1.22
C PRO A 523 -11.26 30.01 2.68
N ILE A 524 -10.05 29.86 3.21
CA ILE A 524 -9.80 29.50 4.61
C ILE A 524 -10.06 30.76 5.47
N GLN A 525 -11.28 30.90 5.98
CA GLN A 525 -11.71 32.07 6.69
C GLN A 525 -12.59 31.81 7.90
N PHE A 526 -13.24 30.66 7.98
CA PHE A 526 -14.16 30.31 9.06
C PHE A 526 -13.39 29.87 10.31
N ASP A 527 -13.96 30.12 11.49
CA ASP A 527 -13.31 29.78 12.76
C ASP A 527 -13.28 28.28 13.01
N TYR A 528 -12.09 27.73 13.24
CA TYR A 528 -11.88 26.34 13.62
C TYR A 528 -11.90 26.22 15.15
N THR A 529 -13.09 26.30 15.76
CA THR A 529 -13.24 26.37 17.21
C THR A 529 -13.68 25.07 17.89
N THR A 530 -14.25 24.13 17.15
CA THR A 530 -14.95 22.97 17.70
C THR A 530 -14.36 21.62 17.37
N GLY A 531 -13.23 21.55 16.65
CA GLY A 531 -12.67 20.30 16.16
C GLY A 531 -13.47 19.67 15.01
N ILE A 532 -12.79 18.87 14.26
CA ILE A 532 -13.26 18.35 12.96
C ILE A 532 -14.45 17.40 13.07
N ASN A 533 -14.52 16.60 14.12
CA ASN A 533 -15.59 15.62 14.31
C ASN A 533 -17.00 16.25 14.41
N VAL A 534 -17.07 17.56 14.57
CA VAL A 534 -18.32 18.33 14.73
C VAL A 534 -18.70 19.06 13.43
N LEU A 535 -17.73 19.35 12.56
CA LEU A 535 -18.00 20.14 11.33
C LEU A 535 -18.72 19.33 10.24
N GLY A 536 -18.31 18.09 10.02
CA GLY A 536 -19.04 17.08 9.22
C GLY A 536 -19.01 17.24 7.70
N GLY A 537 -18.27 18.21 7.15
CA GLY A 537 -18.19 18.43 5.69
C GLY A 537 -19.53 18.85 5.05
N PHE A 538 -19.60 18.71 3.72
CA PHE A 538 -20.85 18.94 2.97
C PHE A 538 -21.81 17.77 3.12
N LYS A 539 -23.06 18.07 3.33
CA LYS A 539 -24.19 17.13 3.33
C LYS A 539 -25.38 17.78 2.64
N GLU A 540 -25.91 17.11 1.64
CA GLU A 540 -27.02 17.59 0.84
C GLU A 540 -26.80 18.99 0.24
N GLY A 541 -25.55 19.27 -0.16
CA GLY A 541 -25.12 20.52 -0.79
C GLY A 541 -24.83 21.67 0.20
N LEU A 542 -24.92 21.43 1.50
CA LEU A 542 -24.67 22.43 2.53
C LEU A 542 -23.62 21.99 3.54
N ALA A 543 -22.76 22.91 3.97
CA ALA A 543 -21.76 22.68 5.00
C ALA A 543 -21.93 23.66 6.15
N ARG A 544 -21.74 23.18 7.36
CA ARG A 544 -21.74 23.99 8.58
C ARG A 544 -20.56 24.98 8.56
N ILE A 545 -20.81 26.19 8.99
CA ILE A 545 -19.79 27.20 9.29
C ILE A 545 -19.90 27.68 10.72
N ASP A 546 -18.77 28.20 11.21
CA ASP A 546 -18.66 28.83 12.52
C ASP A 546 -18.15 30.28 12.33
N ILE A 547 -18.94 31.25 12.76
CA ILE A 547 -18.61 32.66 12.73
C ILE A 547 -18.97 33.26 14.08
N ASN A 548 -18.01 33.82 14.79
CA ASN A 548 -18.21 34.44 16.10
C ASN A 548 -18.98 33.53 17.08
N ARG A 549 -18.62 32.25 17.11
CA ARG A 549 -19.25 31.19 17.95
C ARG A 549 -20.73 30.90 17.60
N LYS A 550 -21.27 31.46 16.53
CA LYS A 550 -22.58 31.11 15.99
C LYS A 550 -22.44 30.24 14.75
N LYS A 551 -23.42 29.38 14.54
CA LYS A 551 -23.41 28.37 13.49
C LYS A 551 -24.45 28.71 12.42
N GLY A 552 -24.07 28.44 11.18
CA GLY A 552 -24.92 28.58 10.01
C GLY A 552 -24.48 27.60 8.93
N PHE A 553 -24.93 27.83 7.72
CA PHE A 553 -24.60 26.97 6.59
C PHE A 553 -24.22 27.77 5.35
N ILE A 554 -23.29 27.22 4.60
CA ILE A 554 -22.90 27.69 3.27
C ILE A 554 -23.24 26.63 2.22
N ASP A 555 -23.40 27.08 0.97
CA ASP A 555 -23.47 26.22 -0.20
C ASP A 555 -22.08 25.84 -0.71
N THR A 556 -22.02 25.01 -1.74
CA THR A 556 -20.79 24.53 -2.38
C THR A 556 -19.97 25.65 -3.06
N LYS A 557 -20.52 26.85 -3.19
CA LYS A 557 -19.82 28.05 -3.71
C LYS A 557 -19.33 28.97 -2.58
N GLY A 558 -19.56 28.59 -1.31
CA GLY A 558 -19.18 29.39 -0.15
C GLY A 558 -20.16 30.51 0.18
N LYS A 559 -21.34 30.60 -0.50
CA LYS A 559 -22.38 31.57 -0.18
C LYS A 559 -23.10 31.12 1.09
N ILE A 560 -23.27 32.04 2.03
CA ILE A 560 -24.09 31.82 3.22
C ILE A 560 -25.55 31.66 2.79
N VAL A 561 -26.09 30.46 3.04
CA VAL A 561 -27.48 30.09 2.79
C VAL A 561 -28.29 30.27 4.07
N ILE A 562 -27.73 29.82 5.19
CA ILE A 562 -28.33 30.04 6.52
C ILE A 562 -27.33 30.86 7.34
N PRO A 563 -27.74 32.07 7.78
CA PRO A 563 -26.88 32.93 8.60
C PRO A 563 -26.36 32.22 9.85
N ALA A 564 -25.15 32.58 10.28
CA ALA A 564 -24.56 32.09 11.52
C ALA A 564 -25.22 32.79 12.73
N GLU A 565 -26.41 32.35 13.09
CA GLU A 565 -27.22 32.91 14.19
C GLU A 565 -27.59 31.87 15.26
N HIS A 566 -27.42 30.59 14.95
CA HIS A 566 -27.76 29.48 15.84
C HIS A 566 -26.64 29.19 16.85
N ASP A 567 -27.01 28.71 18.05
CA ASP A 567 -26.03 28.29 19.06
C ASP A 567 -25.27 27.06 18.61
N ASP A 568 -25.94 26.17 17.89
CA ASP A 568 -25.37 24.98 17.27
C ASP A 568 -26.27 24.50 16.13
N VAL A 569 -25.70 23.72 15.18
CA VAL A 569 -26.44 23.06 14.10
C VAL A 569 -25.85 21.69 13.80
N ARG A 570 -26.67 20.77 13.32
CA ARG A 570 -26.22 19.47 12.79
C ARG A 570 -26.32 19.46 11.27
N PRO A 571 -25.52 18.64 10.59
CA PRO A 571 -25.61 18.52 9.12
C PRO A 571 -27.06 18.22 8.66
N PHE A 572 -27.36 18.61 7.43
CA PHE A 572 -28.62 18.27 6.79
C PHE A 572 -28.74 16.75 6.59
N SER A 573 -29.93 16.24 6.86
CA SER A 573 -30.33 14.87 6.58
C SER A 573 -31.81 14.86 6.19
N GLU A 574 -32.11 14.28 5.03
CA GLU A 574 -33.48 14.23 4.47
C GLU A 574 -34.15 15.62 4.36
N ASN A 575 -33.37 16.64 3.95
CA ASN A 575 -33.74 18.06 3.79
C ASN A 575 -34.04 18.83 5.08
N LEU A 576 -33.74 18.27 6.24
CA LEU A 576 -33.87 18.93 7.52
C LEU A 576 -32.55 18.95 8.28
N ALA A 577 -32.32 20.00 9.05
CA ALA A 577 -31.18 20.11 9.96
C ALA A 577 -31.66 20.44 11.37
N ALA A 578 -31.06 19.81 12.36
CA ALA A 578 -31.30 20.20 13.73
C ALA A 578 -30.52 21.50 14.03
N PHE A 579 -31.21 22.47 14.65
CA PHE A 579 -30.64 23.71 15.15
C PHE A 579 -30.82 23.88 16.63
N LYS A 580 -29.88 24.52 17.30
CA LYS A 580 -29.93 24.81 18.73
C LYS A 580 -30.16 26.29 18.95
N ARG A 581 -31.11 26.60 19.84
CA ARG A 581 -31.38 27.97 20.29
C ARG A 581 -31.73 27.95 21.78
N LYS A 582 -31.07 28.79 22.56
CA LYS A 582 -31.30 28.88 24.03
C LYS A 582 -31.22 27.52 24.73
N GLY A 583 -30.24 26.68 24.32
CA GLY A 583 -30.02 25.37 24.91
C GLY A 583 -30.90 24.24 24.40
N LYS A 584 -31.95 24.52 23.64
CA LYS A 584 -32.90 23.52 23.10
C LYS A 584 -32.72 23.35 21.60
N TRP A 585 -33.04 22.15 21.10
CA TRP A 585 -32.94 21.79 19.68
C TRP A 585 -34.35 21.78 19.03
N GLY A 586 -34.38 22.23 17.79
CA GLY A 586 -35.51 22.17 16.86
C GLY A 586 -35.03 21.75 15.48
N LEU A 587 -35.89 21.93 14.48
CA LEU A 587 -35.57 21.59 13.07
C LEU A 587 -35.85 22.77 12.14
N ILE A 588 -34.93 22.96 11.20
CA ILE A 588 -35.06 23.93 10.11
C ILE A 588 -34.94 23.22 8.74
N ASP A 589 -35.54 23.81 7.73
CA ASP A 589 -35.32 23.42 6.34
C ASP A 589 -34.13 24.19 5.72
N LYS A 590 -33.81 23.91 4.47
CA LYS A 590 -32.70 24.55 3.71
C LYS A 590 -32.92 26.07 3.50
N ASN A 591 -34.11 26.60 3.73
CA ASN A 591 -34.42 28.02 3.64
C ASN A 591 -34.45 28.70 5.02
N ASN A 592 -33.92 28.06 6.05
CA ASN A 592 -33.95 28.52 7.45
C ASN A 592 -35.36 28.64 8.05
N LYS A 593 -36.36 28.01 7.41
CA LYS A 593 -37.73 27.98 7.97
C LYS A 593 -37.78 26.97 9.13
N ILE A 594 -38.23 27.44 10.26
CA ILE A 594 -38.45 26.57 11.43
C ILE A 594 -39.60 25.62 11.11
N ILE A 595 -39.29 24.33 11.05
CA ILE A 595 -40.26 23.24 10.88
C ILE A 595 -40.74 22.75 12.23
N ILE A 596 -39.80 22.63 13.17
CA ILE A 596 -40.11 22.26 14.57
C ILE A 596 -39.40 23.26 15.48
N PRO A 597 -40.12 23.93 16.37
CA PRO A 597 -39.50 24.87 17.33
C PRO A 597 -38.48 24.18 18.23
N ALA A 598 -37.51 24.97 18.73
CA ALA A 598 -36.45 24.51 19.62
C ALA A 598 -36.97 24.17 21.02
N ASN A 599 -37.56 22.99 21.18
CA ASN A 599 -38.22 22.52 22.41
C ASN A 599 -37.56 21.28 23.00
N TYR A 600 -36.78 20.54 22.22
CA TYR A 600 -36.13 19.29 22.62
C TYR A 600 -34.75 19.54 23.24
N ASP A 601 -34.34 18.65 24.14
CA ASP A 601 -32.99 18.66 24.70
C ASP A 601 -31.95 18.17 23.70
N TYR A 602 -32.37 17.29 22.78
CA TYR A 602 -31.58 16.83 21.65
C TYR A 602 -32.44 16.33 20.51
N VAL A 603 -31.98 16.49 19.27
CA VAL A 603 -32.58 15.93 18.06
C VAL A 603 -31.49 15.26 17.25
N TRP A 604 -31.66 13.97 16.93
CA TRP A 604 -30.74 13.23 16.06
C TRP A 604 -31.10 13.46 14.58
N ASP A 605 -30.23 12.98 13.70
CA ASP A 605 -30.45 13.09 12.25
C ASP A 605 -31.69 12.23 11.83
N PHE A 606 -32.32 12.66 10.75
CA PHE A 606 -33.40 11.90 10.14
C PHE A 606 -32.87 10.64 9.47
N ILE A 607 -33.57 9.53 9.69
CA ILE A 607 -33.32 8.24 9.05
C ILE A 607 -34.66 7.64 8.67
N ASN A 608 -34.86 7.38 7.38
CA ASN A 608 -36.11 6.80 6.87
C ASN A 608 -37.39 7.56 7.32
N GLY A 609 -37.35 8.89 7.23
CA GLY A 609 -38.48 9.78 7.50
C GLY A 609 -38.79 10.03 8.97
N SER A 610 -37.93 9.59 9.89
CA SER A 610 -38.11 9.79 11.33
C SER A 610 -36.82 10.20 12.03
N ALA A 611 -36.90 10.92 13.13
CA ALA A 611 -35.78 11.30 13.97
C ALA A 611 -36.04 11.01 15.46
N LYS A 612 -34.99 10.52 16.13
CA LYS A 612 -34.97 10.39 17.57
C LYS A 612 -34.90 11.79 18.20
N VAL A 613 -35.70 12.02 19.22
CA VAL A 613 -35.71 13.25 20.02
C VAL A 613 -35.58 12.93 21.50
N LYS A 614 -34.95 13.84 22.24
CA LYS A 614 -34.80 13.74 23.71
C LYS A 614 -35.50 14.89 24.38
N GLN A 615 -36.19 14.60 25.45
CA GLN A 615 -36.81 15.58 26.37
C GLN A 615 -36.68 15.09 27.82
N GLY A 616 -35.95 15.82 28.64
CA GLY A 616 -35.48 15.32 29.93
C GLY A 616 -34.55 14.15 29.77
N ASP A 617 -34.80 13.09 30.51
CA ASP A 617 -33.98 11.86 30.40
C ASP A 617 -34.53 10.88 29.36
N PHE A 618 -35.67 11.19 28.76
CA PHE A 618 -36.39 10.27 27.88
C PHE A 618 -36.23 10.62 26.39
N VAL A 619 -36.31 9.58 25.59
CA VAL A 619 -36.30 9.66 24.14
C VAL A 619 -37.58 9.14 23.52
N GLY A 620 -37.88 9.61 22.33
CA GLY A 620 -38.99 9.16 21.50
C GLY A 620 -38.65 9.36 20.02
N LEU A 621 -39.62 9.13 19.15
CA LEU A 621 -39.44 9.26 17.70
C LEU A 621 -40.49 10.22 17.14
N ILE A 622 -40.04 11.13 16.27
CA ILE A 622 -40.94 12.05 15.55
C ILE A 622 -40.79 11.87 14.05
N ASN A 623 -41.82 12.21 13.28
CA ASN A 623 -41.74 12.33 11.84
C ASN A 623 -41.29 13.75 11.41
N LYS A 624 -41.14 13.97 10.10
CA LYS A 624 -40.70 15.27 9.52
C LYS A 624 -41.64 16.44 9.84
N SER A 625 -42.90 16.22 10.21
CA SER A 625 -43.82 17.26 10.61
C SER A 625 -43.84 17.49 12.15
N GLY A 626 -43.05 16.77 12.90
CA GLY A 626 -42.99 16.86 14.36
C GLY A 626 -44.04 16.01 15.08
N LYS A 627 -44.85 15.22 14.36
CA LYS A 627 -45.76 14.29 14.97
C LYS A 627 -45.01 13.17 15.68
N ILE A 628 -45.31 12.94 16.93
CA ILE A 628 -44.73 11.85 17.72
C ILE A 628 -45.22 10.52 17.17
N ILE A 629 -44.28 9.67 16.75
CA ILE A 629 -44.51 8.29 16.31
C ILE A 629 -44.36 7.34 17.50
N ILE A 630 -43.29 7.49 18.28
CA ILE A 630 -43.06 6.74 19.51
C ILE A 630 -43.02 7.75 20.67
N PRO A 631 -43.84 7.58 21.73
CA PRO A 631 -43.85 8.49 22.85
C PRO A 631 -42.51 8.73 23.50
N ILE A 632 -42.25 9.96 23.96
CA ILE A 632 -41.00 10.34 24.64
C ILE A 632 -41.11 9.87 26.12
N GLN A 633 -40.81 8.61 26.35
CA GLN A 633 -40.93 7.97 27.66
C GLN A 633 -39.94 6.80 27.84
N TYR A 634 -39.05 6.61 26.89
CA TYR A 634 -38.06 5.54 26.88
C TYR A 634 -36.67 6.09 27.14
N ASP A 635 -35.81 5.27 27.75
CA ASP A 635 -34.43 5.68 28.04
C ASP A 635 -33.58 5.69 26.79
N ASP A 636 -33.84 4.77 25.86
CA ASP A 636 -33.19 4.71 24.57
C ASP A 636 -34.07 4.04 23.49
N PHE A 637 -33.62 4.21 22.25
CA PHE A 637 -34.26 3.71 21.05
C PHE A 637 -33.19 3.30 20.04
N VAL A 638 -33.29 2.06 19.55
CA VAL A 638 -32.40 1.52 18.52
C VAL A 638 -33.23 1.13 17.31
N TYR A 639 -32.91 1.75 16.17
CA TYR A 639 -33.52 1.40 14.89
C TYR A 639 -32.93 0.06 14.39
N VAL A 640 -33.76 -0.94 14.16
CA VAL A 640 -33.33 -2.28 13.75
C VAL A 640 -33.49 -2.46 12.23
N ASN A 641 -34.68 -2.25 11.72
CA ASN A 641 -35.01 -2.40 10.29
C ASN A 641 -36.26 -1.58 9.92
N GLN A 642 -36.69 -1.68 8.68
CA GLN A 642 -37.89 -0.92 8.23
C GLN A 642 -39.20 -1.28 8.92
N LYS A 643 -39.27 -2.41 9.65
CA LYS A 643 -40.49 -2.89 10.30
C LYS A 643 -40.49 -2.67 11.80
N TYR A 644 -39.33 -2.77 12.46
CA TYR A 644 -39.23 -2.84 13.91
C TYR A 644 -38.13 -1.96 14.47
N SER A 645 -38.33 -1.53 15.71
CA SER A 645 -37.36 -0.81 16.51
C SER A 645 -37.35 -1.34 17.94
N ILE A 646 -36.15 -1.38 18.54
CA ILE A 646 -35.99 -1.74 19.94
C ILE A 646 -36.10 -0.47 20.78
N ILE A 647 -36.99 -0.50 21.78
CA ILE A 647 -37.13 0.53 22.83
C ILE A 647 -36.49 0.02 24.10
N LYS A 648 -35.93 0.93 24.90
CA LYS A 648 -35.38 0.61 26.23
C LYS A 648 -36.04 1.43 27.29
N LYS A 649 -36.39 0.79 28.41
CA LYS A 649 -36.93 1.44 29.60
C LYS A 649 -36.40 0.71 30.84
N SER A 650 -35.81 1.44 31.80
CA SER A 650 -35.23 0.88 33.01
C SER A 650 -34.25 -0.28 32.69
N GLU A 651 -33.34 -0.04 31.73
CA GLU A 651 -32.35 -1.00 31.21
C GLU A 651 -32.97 -2.24 30.51
N GLN A 652 -34.28 -2.32 30.42
CA GLN A 652 -34.95 -3.41 29.74
C GLN A 652 -35.40 -3.04 28.34
N SER A 653 -35.23 -3.96 27.42
CA SER A 653 -35.56 -3.85 26.00
C SER A 653 -36.97 -4.34 25.73
N GLY A 654 -37.69 -3.63 24.88
CA GLY A 654 -38.94 -4.01 24.27
C GLY A 654 -38.88 -3.83 22.75
N LEU A 655 -39.91 -4.25 22.06
CA LEU A 655 -40.02 -4.16 20.61
C LEU A 655 -41.26 -3.40 20.19
N VAL A 656 -41.11 -2.46 19.27
CA VAL A 656 -42.22 -1.73 18.64
C VAL A 656 -42.13 -1.86 17.11
N ASN A 657 -43.29 -1.77 16.47
CA ASN A 657 -43.35 -1.67 15.03
C ASN A 657 -43.14 -0.20 14.56
N LYS A 658 -43.10 0.01 13.24
CA LYS A 658 -42.93 1.36 12.65
C LYS A 658 -44.04 2.37 12.98
N LEU A 659 -45.19 1.92 13.50
CA LEU A 659 -46.31 2.77 13.93
C LEU A 659 -46.23 3.13 15.41
N GLY A 660 -45.22 2.62 16.12
CA GLY A 660 -45.04 2.80 17.55
C GLY A 660 -45.88 1.84 18.41
N GLU A 661 -46.53 0.81 17.81
CA GLU A 661 -47.27 -0.20 18.53
C GLU A 661 -46.32 -1.19 19.22
N ILE A 662 -46.56 -1.47 20.49
CA ILE A 662 -45.74 -2.39 21.28
C ILE A 662 -46.03 -3.82 20.83
N ILE A 663 -44.97 -4.46 20.31
CA ILE A 663 -44.95 -5.89 19.94
C ILE A 663 -44.54 -6.73 21.14
N LEU A 664 -43.50 -6.29 21.85
CA LEU A 664 -43.04 -6.88 23.11
C LEU A 664 -42.79 -5.77 24.14
N PRO A 665 -43.24 -5.96 25.40
CA PRO A 665 -43.00 -4.99 26.46
C PRO A 665 -41.49 -4.88 26.79
N CYS A 666 -41.11 -3.78 27.45
CA CYS A 666 -39.75 -3.63 27.99
C CYS A 666 -39.58 -4.55 29.21
N SER A 667 -39.27 -5.80 28.98
CA SER A 667 -39.07 -6.84 29.98
C SER A 667 -37.89 -7.76 29.73
N TYR A 668 -37.12 -7.47 28.67
CA TYR A 668 -35.96 -8.27 28.24
C TYR A 668 -34.67 -7.49 28.43
N GLN A 669 -33.58 -8.17 28.78
CA GLN A 669 -32.26 -7.57 28.88
C GLN A 669 -31.73 -7.15 27.47
N ASN A 670 -32.01 -7.97 26.47
CA ASN A 670 -31.66 -7.69 25.08
C ASN A 670 -32.61 -8.40 24.11
N ILE A 671 -32.72 -7.86 22.90
CA ILE A 671 -33.49 -8.43 21.79
C ILE A 671 -32.54 -8.42 20.56
N GLU A 672 -32.33 -9.58 19.97
CA GLU A 672 -31.49 -9.77 18.79
C GLU A 672 -32.34 -10.38 17.67
N PHE A 673 -32.25 -9.82 16.47
CA PHE A 673 -32.91 -10.36 15.29
C PHE A 673 -32.05 -11.43 14.64
N ILE A 674 -32.56 -12.67 14.56
CA ILE A 674 -31.93 -13.76 13.82
C ILE A 674 -32.32 -13.65 12.34
N ASN A 675 -33.58 -13.36 12.07
CA ASN A 675 -34.13 -13.04 10.76
C ASN A 675 -35.42 -12.19 10.90
N GLU A 676 -36.11 -11.96 9.81
CA GLU A 676 -37.35 -11.14 9.84
C GLU A 676 -38.44 -11.66 10.77
N ASN A 677 -38.49 -12.96 11.03
CA ASN A 677 -39.55 -13.63 11.79
C ASN A 677 -39.10 -14.19 13.12
N ILE A 678 -37.80 -14.41 13.31
CA ILE A 678 -37.26 -15.04 14.52
C ILE A 678 -36.36 -14.05 15.24
N ILE A 679 -36.63 -13.85 16.52
CA ILE A 679 -35.80 -13.05 17.41
C ILE A 679 -35.30 -13.90 18.57
N LYS A 680 -34.17 -13.51 19.12
CA LYS A 680 -33.55 -14.05 20.33
C LYS A 680 -33.80 -13.05 21.45
N LEU A 681 -34.43 -13.50 22.49
CA LEU A 681 -34.79 -12.71 23.69
C LEU A 681 -33.89 -13.12 24.84
N TYR A 682 -33.33 -12.15 25.54
CA TYR A 682 -32.47 -12.38 26.71
C TYR A 682 -33.18 -11.89 27.98
N LYS A 683 -33.24 -12.71 28.99
CA LYS A 683 -33.84 -12.40 30.30
C LYS A 683 -33.17 -13.23 31.39
N ASN A 684 -32.77 -12.61 32.51
CA ASN A 684 -32.09 -13.28 33.64
C ASN A 684 -30.83 -14.07 33.21
N ASN A 685 -30.05 -13.53 32.26
CA ASN A 685 -28.88 -14.17 31.63
C ASN A 685 -29.19 -15.50 30.91
N LYS A 686 -30.47 -15.74 30.62
CA LYS A 686 -30.99 -16.82 29.80
C LYS A 686 -31.51 -16.27 28.49
N PHE A 687 -31.70 -17.15 27.51
CA PHE A 687 -32.27 -16.72 26.24
C PHE A 687 -33.34 -17.66 25.72
N ALA A 688 -34.16 -17.12 24.84
CA ALA A 688 -35.22 -17.87 24.15
C ALA A 688 -35.28 -17.41 22.68
N TYR A 689 -35.73 -18.29 21.82
CA TYR A 689 -36.09 -17.92 20.45
C TYR A 689 -37.63 -17.73 20.39
N TYR A 690 -38.02 -16.61 19.79
CA TYR A 690 -39.42 -16.23 19.65
C TYR A 690 -39.76 -15.96 18.19
N HIS A 691 -40.90 -16.51 17.73
CA HIS A 691 -41.39 -16.31 16.38
C HIS A 691 -42.36 -15.15 16.34
N LEU A 692 -42.01 -14.03 15.72
CA LEU A 692 -42.80 -12.80 15.68
C LEU A 692 -44.18 -13.00 15.01
N GLY A 693 -44.21 -13.74 13.88
CA GLY A 693 -45.45 -13.99 13.15
C GLY A 693 -46.45 -14.90 13.90
N ASN A 694 -45.92 -15.98 14.46
CA ASN A 694 -46.76 -16.96 15.21
C ASN A 694 -47.00 -16.52 16.66
N LYS A 695 -46.26 -15.55 17.14
CA LYS A 695 -46.32 -15.03 18.52
C LYS A 695 -46.09 -16.12 19.57
N ASN A 696 -45.18 -17.04 19.34
CA ASN A 696 -44.86 -18.15 20.24
C ASN A 696 -43.35 -18.34 20.37
N TYR A 697 -42.95 -18.95 21.47
CA TYR A 697 -41.57 -19.37 21.67
C TYR A 697 -41.28 -20.61 20.83
N ILE A 698 -40.17 -20.60 20.06
CA ILE A 698 -39.65 -21.74 19.35
C ILE A 698 -38.92 -22.65 20.35
N TRP A 699 -38.14 -22.02 21.24
CA TRP A 699 -37.35 -22.70 22.25
C TRP A 699 -37.03 -21.73 23.40
N LYS A 700 -36.92 -22.28 24.61
CA LYS A 700 -36.49 -21.53 25.80
C LYS A 700 -35.36 -22.29 26.51
N GLU A 701 -34.33 -21.55 26.93
CA GLU A 701 -33.35 -22.07 27.85
C GLU A 701 -33.98 -22.36 29.21
N GLU A 702 -33.54 -23.41 29.89
CA GLU A 702 -34.03 -23.75 31.22
C GLU A 702 -33.82 -22.58 32.20
N GLY A 703 -34.87 -22.17 32.88
CA GLY A 703 -34.90 -21.01 33.76
C GLY A 703 -35.20 -19.68 33.05
N PHE A 704 -35.51 -19.67 31.74
CA PHE A 704 -36.05 -18.50 31.08
C PHE A 704 -37.51 -18.31 31.46
N GLU A 705 -37.77 -17.28 32.24
CA GLU A 705 -39.14 -16.91 32.67
C GLU A 705 -39.75 -15.91 31.70
N GLU A 706 -41.05 -16.05 31.40
CA GLU A 706 -41.80 -15.14 30.50
C GLU A 706 -41.99 -13.72 31.07
#